data_ba3da5a70fecd79a2ddfb82f83332df1
#
_entry.id   ba3da5a70fecd79a2ddfb82f83332df1
#
_cell.length_a   1.000
_cell.length_b   1.000
_cell.length_c   1.000
_cell.angle_alpha   90.00
_cell.angle_beta   90.00
_cell.angle_gamma   90.00
#
_symmetry.space_group_name_H-M   'P 1'
#
loop_
_entity.id
_entity.type
_entity.pdbx_description
1 polymer ?
#
loop_
_entity_poly.entity_id
_entity_poly.type
_entity_poly.pdbx_seq_one_letter_code
_entity_poly.pdbx_strand_id
1 'polypeptide(L)'
;MAAALFIPELGHLAMILALCFALVQALVPMLGAWRGDRLWMSLAQPAAWGQFAFLLFAFGCLTYAFMTDDFSVGYVAMNSNSALPWYYKFSAVWGAHEGSLLLWALILGGWTFAVSVFSRQLPQVMLARVLAVMGMISTGFLLFLILTSNPFSRILPQIPADGRDLNPLLQDIGLIVHPPMLYMGYVGFSVAFAFAIAALLGGRLDAAWARWSRPWTIVAWAFLGIGITLGSWWAYYELGWGGWWFWDPVENASFMPWLVGTALIHSLAVTEKRGVFKSWTVLLAIAAFSLSLLGTFLVRSGVLTSVHAFASDPERGVFILIFLLFVVGGSLTLFALRAPVVKSQVGFNLWSRETLLLGNNLVLVVAASMILLGTLYPLILDAISGAKLSVGPPYFNALFIPLMALLMLVMAIGVIVRWKDTPVKWLASMLTPVLLGSVALAVVAGVAYGDFNWAVIATFLLAAWVLLAGVRDLFDKTRHKGLINGLPTLTRSYWGMQIAHLGIAVCALGVVLSSQNSAERDLRLAPGESMDLAGYQFVFEGAKHFEGPNFTSDKGTIRVIRDGEEISVLHPEKRLYTVQNSVMTEAGIDAGFTRDLYVALGEPLDNGAWAVRVHVKPFVRWIWFGGLLTGLGGLLAALDRRYRVKVKSKVREALGMPAPGVN
;
A
#
# COMPACT_ATOMS: atom_id res chain seq x y z
N MET A 1 33.66 0.81 25.46
CA MET A 1 32.56 0.89 26.43
C MET A 1 32.02 2.31 26.62
N ALA A 2 32.82 3.35 26.98
CA ALA A 2 32.29 4.69 27.19
C ALA A 2 31.62 5.35 25.97
N ALA A 3 32.11 5.14 24.76
CA ALA A 3 31.53 5.71 23.54
C ALA A 3 30.15 5.10 23.17
N ALA A 4 29.87 3.84 23.54
CA ALA A 4 28.59 3.20 23.29
C ALA A 4 27.45 3.76 24.17
N LEU A 5 27.79 4.35 25.31
CA LEU A 5 26.82 4.94 26.26
C LEU A 5 26.10 6.18 25.70
N PHE A 6 26.66 6.87 24.69
CA PHE A 6 26.12 8.11 24.14
C PHE A 6 25.39 7.95 22.80
N ILE A 7 25.28 6.72 22.25
CA ILE A 7 24.67 6.50 20.94
C ILE A 7 23.19 6.92 20.88
N PRO A 8 22.35 6.65 21.88
CA PRO A 8 20.98 7.14 21.88
C PRO A 8 20.87 8.67 21.92
N GLU A 9 21.75 9.35 22.66
CA GLU A 9 21.82 10.81 22.69
C GLU A 9 22.24 11.38 21.34
N LEU A 10 23.17 10.71 20.63
CA LEU A 10 23.55 11.07 19.26
C LEU A 10 22.38 10.86 18.28
N GLY A 11 21.60 9.80 18.46
CA GLY A 11 20.38 9.55 17.67
C GLY A 11 19.33 10.64 17.90
N HIS A 12 19.11 11.03 19.14
CA HIS A 12 18.19 12.13 19.49
C HIS A 12 18.69 13.47 18.92
N LEU A 13 19.98 13.80 19.08
CA LEU A 13 20.60 14.99 18.50
C LEU A 13 20.43 14.99 16.96
N ALA A 14 20.62 13.85 16.32
CA ALA A 14 20.44 13.73 14.87
C ALA A 14 19.01 14.02 14.43
N MET A 15 17.98 13.60 15.20
CA MET A 15 16.59 14.00 14.92
C MET A 15 16.38 15.51 15.05
N ILE A 16 16.97 16.15 16.04
CA ILE A 16 16.92 17.62 16.21
C ILE A 16 17.60 18.31 15.02
N LEU A 17 18.77 17.84 14.59
CA LEU A 17 19.45 18.39 13.41
C LEU A 17 18.64 18.16 12.13
N ALA A 18 18.02 16.99 11.98
CA ALA A 18 17.09 16.72 10.86
C ALA A 18 15.91 17.70 10.86
N LEU A 19 15.36 18.04 12.03
CA LEU A 19 14.32 19.07 12.19
C LEU A 19 14.83 20.45 11.76
N CYS A 20 16.04 20.84 12.16
CA CYS A 20 16.65 22.11 11.74
C CYS A 20 16.78 22.18 10.20
N PHE A 21 17.26 21.10 9.57
CA PHE A 21 17.33 21.03 8.11
C PHE A 21 15.94 21.05 7.44
N ALA A 22 14.95 20.37 8.03
CA ALA A 22 13.57 20.39 7.53
C ALA A 22 12.96 21.81 7.59
N LEU A 23 13.20 22.56 8.67
CA LEU A 23 12.78 23.95 8.82
C LEU A 23 13.45 24.87 7.78
N VAL A 24 14.76 24.74 7.59
CA VAL A 24 15.48 25.48 6.53
C VAL A 24 14.90 25.13 5.16
N GLN A 25 14.69 23.84 4.88
CA GLN A 25 14.10 23.35 3.63
C GLN A 25 12.69 23.88 3.40
N ALA A 26 11.87 23.97 4.44
CA ALA A 26 10.49 24.45 4.37
C ALA A 26 10.43 25.96 4.09
N LEU A 27 11.23 26.75 4.80
CA LEU A 27 11.07 28.21 4.84
C LEU A 27 11.91 28.92 3.77
N VAL A 28 13.22 28.65 3.72
CA VAL A 28 14.15 29.46 2.92
C VAL A 28 13.89 29.32 1.41
N PRO A 29 13.74 28.11 0.83
CA PRO A 29 13.44 27.96 -0.58
C PRO A 29 12.05 28.48 -0.96
N MET A 30 11.06 28.39 -0.06
CA MET A 30 9.72 28.94 -0.28
C MET A 30 9.75 30.45 -0.39
N LEU A 31 10.44 31.12 0.53
CA LEU A 31 10.67 32.57 0.51
C LEU A 31 11.48 32.97 -0.74
N GLY A 32 12.52 32.21 -1.09
CA GLY A 32 13.28 32.38 -2.32
C GLY A 32 12.40 32.31 -3.58
N ALA A 33 11.52 31.32 -3.63
CA ALA A 33 10.58 31.16 -4.75
C ALA A 33 9.53 32.28 -4.83
N TRP A 34 9.17 32.88 -3.70
CA TRP A 34 8.28 34.05 -3.65
C TRP A 34 8.97 35.33 -4.07
N ARG A 35 10.23 35.54 -3.64
CA ARG A 35 11.04 36.74 -3.95
C ARG A 35 11.78 36.66 -5.29
N GLY A 36 11.81 35.48 -5.92
CA GLY A 36 12.60 35.24 -7.14
C GLY A 36 14.11 35.09 -6.87
N ASP A 37 14.52 34.86 -5.61
CA ASP A 37 15.91 34.72 -5.21
C ASP A 37 16.43 33.30 -5.51
N ARG A 38 17.37 33.22 -6.48
CA ARG A 38 17.93 31.94 -6.92
C ARG A 38 18.82 31.28 -5.89
N LEU A 39 19.53 32.08 -5.06
CA LEU A 39 20.42 31.54 -4.03
C LEU A 39 19.60 30.86 -2.94
N TRP A 40 18.54 31.50 -2.46
CA TRP A 40 17.64 30.91 -1.47
C TRP A 40 16.94 29.66 -2.00
N MET A 41 16.51 29.66 -3.25
CA MET A 41 15.94 28.46 -3.88
C MET A 41 16.95 27.31 -4.00
N SER A 42 18.24 27.60 -4.21
CA SER A 42 19.26 26.57 -4.34
C SER A 42 19.54 25.80 -3.05
N LEU A 43 19.18 26.37 -1.88
CA LEU A 43 19.32 25.71 -0.57
C LEU A 43 18.34 24.54 -0.38
N ALA A 44 17.31 24.41 -1.21
CA ALA A 44 16.34 23.31 -1.13
C ALA A 44 17.01 21.91 -1.20
N GLN A 45 17.97 21.74 -2.11
CA GLN A 45 18.61 20.44 -2.33
C GLN A 45 19.59 20.07 -1.19
N PRO A 46 20.56 20.92 -0.80
CA PRO A 46 21.46 20.56 0.30
C PRO A 46 20.70 20.41 1.63
N ALA A 47 19.64 21.18 1.88
CA ALA A 47 18.82 21.00 3.07
C ALA A 47 18.10 19.63 3.06
N ALA A 48 17.55 19.20 1.93
CA ALA A 48 16.97 17.88 1.77
C ALA A 48 17.99 16.74 2.01
N TRP A 49 19.23 16.93 1.54
CA TRP A 49 20.30 15.94 1.75
C TRP A 49 20.74 15.88 3.22
N GLY A 50 20.89 17.03 3.87
CA GLY A 50 21.20 17.09 5.29
C GLY A 50 20.11 16.43 6.15
N GLN A 51 18.85 16.76 5.89
CA GLN A 51 17.71 16.11 6.57
C GLN A 51 17.75 14.59 6.44
N PHE A 52 17.91 14.08 5.22
CA PHE A 52 17.95 12.63 4.96
C PHE A 52 19.16 11.97 5.66
N ALA A 53 20.34 12.58 5.59
CA ALA A 53 21.54 12.06 6.21
C ALA A 53 21.40 11.93 7.73
N PHE A 54 20.85 12.94 8.40
CA PHE A 54 20.64 12.91 9.85
C PHE A 54 19.53 11.93 10.26
N LEU A 55 18.45 11.79 9.46
CA LEU A 55 17.44 10.75 9.70
C LEU A 55 18.01 9.34 9.56
N LEU A 56 18.85 9.12 8.53
CA LEU A 56 19.52 7.84 8.31
C LEU A 56 20.47 7.53 9.48
N PHE A 57 21.20 8.53 9.97
CA PHE A 57 22.08 8.39 11.13
C PHE A 57 21.29 8.09 12.41
N ALA A 58 20.17 8.80 12.66
CA ALA A 58 19.30 8.54 13.81
C ALA A 58 18.75 7.11 13.77
N PHE A 59 18.27 6.68 12.60
CA PHE A 59 17.78 5.30 12.41
C PHE A 59 18.90 4.26 12.66
N GLY A 60 20.12 4.55 12.19
CA GLY A 60 21.31 3.73 12.47
C GLY A 60 21.63 3.63 13.96
N CYS A 61 21.52 4.73 14.72
CA CYS A 61 21.71 4.73 16.16
C CYS A 61 20.67 3.85 16.87
N LEU A 62 19.39 3.93 16.47
CA LEU A 62 18.34 3.09 17.06
C LEU A 62 18.55 1.62 16.71
N THR A 63 18.93 1.33 15.47
CA THR A 63 19.26 -0.04 15.02
C THR A 63 20.43 -0.59 15.84
N TYR A 64 21.46 0.19 16.08
CA TYR A 64 22.59 -0.20 16.92
C TYR A 64 22.14 -0.53 18.34
N ALA A 65 21.27 0.29 18.96
CA ALA A 65 20.76 0.04 20.29
C ALA A 65 19.99 -1.29 20.40
N PHE A 66 19.18 -1.65 19.38
CA PHE A 66 18.52 -2.96 19.31
C PHE A 66 19.52 -4.12 19.15
N MET A 67 20.51 -3.96 18.26
CA MET A 67 21.49 -5.01 17.97
C MET A 67 22.46 -5.29 19.12
N THR A 68 22.63 -4.34 20.03
CA THR A 68 23.51 -4.44 21.21
C THR A 68 22.75 -4.62 22.53
N ASP A 69 21.43 -4.80 22.46
CA ASP A 69 20.56 -4.99 23.63
C ASP A 69 20.71 -3.85 24.65
N ASP A 70 20.73 -2.59 24.16
CA ASP A 70 20.81 -1.43 25.06
C ASP A 70 19.46 -1.16 25.74
N PHE A 71 19.15 -1.95 26.76
CA PHE A 71 17.91 -1.84 27.55
C PHE A 71 17.81 -0.57 28.40
N SER A 72 18.82 0.29 28.38
CA SER A 72 18.69 1.64 28.94
C SER A 72 17.80 2.54 28.09
N VAL A 73 17.59 2.18 26.81
CA VAL A 73 16.62 2.82 25.91
C VAL A 73 15.26 2.17 26.12
N GLY A 74 14.26 2.96 26.55
CA GLY A 74 12.93 2.44 26.89
C GLY A 74 12.27 1.70 25.74
N TYR A 75 12.42 2.19 24.52
CA TYR A 75 11.88 1.57 23.33
C TYR A 75 12.47 0.18 23.06
N VAL A 76 13.79 0.01 23.25
CA VAL A 76 14.48 -1.30 23.10
C VAL A 76 14.02 -2.27 24.21
N ALA A 77 14.00 -1.81 25.46
CA ALA A 77 13.58 -2.63 26.60
C ALA A 77 12.13 -3.15 26.49
N MET A 78 11.26 -2.40 25.83
CA MET A 78 9.85 -2.79 25.65
C MET A 78 9.59 -3.68 24.45
N ASN A 79 10.51 -3.75 23.47
CA ASN A 79 10.26 -4.37 22.17
C ASN A 79 11.39 -5.31 21.70
N SER A 80 12.31 -5.70 22.58
CA SER A 80 13.40 -6.64 22.31
C SER A 80 13.73 -7.46 23.54
N ASN A 81 14.55 -8.50 23.35
CA ASN A 81 15.05 -9.36 24.41
C ASN A 81 16.40 -9.96 23.99
N SER A 82 17.23 -10.34 24.95
CA SER A 82 18.55 -10.92 24.67
C SER A 82 18.47 -12.23 23.88
N ALA A 83 17.41 -13.06 24.09
CA ALA A 83 17.17 -14.30 23.38
C ALA A 83 16.51 -14.11 21.99
N LEU A 84 16.04 -12.90 21.65
CA LEU A 84 15.39 -12.62 20.37
C LEU A 84 16.39 -12.81 19.21
N PRO A 85 16.06 -13.56 18.13
CA PRO A 85 16.90 -13.71 16.96
C PRO A 85 17.30 -12.36 16.33
N TRP A 86 18.55 -12.23 15.89
CA TRP A 86 19.10 -10.94 15.42
C TRP A 86 18.30 -10.27 14.29
N TYR A 87 17.73 -11.06 13.37
CA TYR A 87 16.92 -10.54 12.28
C TYR A 87 15.59 -9.96 12.78
N TYR A 88 15.06 -10.46 13.90
CA TYR A 88 13.90 -9.86 14.57
C TYR A 88 14.30 -8.64 15.42
N LYS A 89 15.51 -8.63 16.03
CA LYS A 89 16.03 -7.40 16.65
C LYS A 89 16.13 -6.26 15.64
N PHE A 90 16.60 -6.57 14.42
CA PHE A 90 16.65 -5.59 13.33
C PHE A 90 15.25 -5.08 12.93
N SER A 91 14.27 -5.96 12.74
CA SER A 91 12.91 -5.54 12.37
C SER A 91 12.13 -4.94 13.53
N ALA A 92 12.45 -5.27 14.79
CA ALA A 92 11.87 -4.66 15.97
C ALA A 92 12.10 -3.13 16.05
N VAL A 93 13.13 -2.62 15.38
CA VAL A 93 13.36 -1.17 15.22
C VAL A 93 12.09 -0.45 14.75
N TRP A 94 11.27 -1.07 13.90
CA TRP A 94 9.98 -0.53 13.45
C TRP A 94 8.76 -1.33 13.91
N GLY A 95 8.95 -2.28 14.83
CA GLY A 95 7.90 -3.17 15.32
C GLY A 95 6.85 -2.50 16.21
N ALA A 96 7.13 -1.30 16.75
CA ALA A 96 6.21 -0.58 17.60
C ALA A 96 6.14 0.92 17.22
N HIS A 97 5.46 1.72 18.04
CA HIS A 97 5.01 3.06 17.67
C HIS A 97 6.15 4.03 17.29
N GLU A 98 7.13 4.22 18.18
CA GLU A 98 8.16 5.27 18.04
C GLU A 98 9.11 4.99 16.88
N GLY A 99 9.61 3.76 16.78
CA GLY A 99 10.55 3.37 15.73
C GLY A 99 9.90 3.26 14.35
N SER A 100 8.63 2.83 14.28
CA SER A 100 7.90 2.82 13.01
C SER A 100 7.65 4.23 12.47
N LEU A 101 7.49 5.23 13.35
CA LEU A 101 7.42 6.63 12.94
C LEU A 101 8.77 7.20 12.53
N LEU A 102 9.86 6.75 13.16
CA LEU A 102 11.21 7.11 12.72
C LEU A 102 11.48 6.52 11.31
N LEU A 103 11.05 5.27 11.05
CA LEU A 103 11.09 4.69 9.70
C LEU A 103 10.25 5.51 8.72
N TRP A 104 9.06 5.94 9.12
CA TRP A 104 8.18 6.79 8.31
C TRP A 104 8.87 8.13 7.95
N ALA A 105 9.49 8.79 8.91
CA ALA A 105 10.25 10.03 8.70
C ALA A 105 11.49 9.80 7.81
N LEU A 106 12.20 8.69 7.99
CA LEU A 106 13.32 8.29 7.14
C LEU A 106 12.90 8.08 5.69
N ILE A 107 11.78 7.39 5.45
CA ILE A 107 11.22 7.16 4.11
C ILE A 107 10.80 8.50 3.48
N LEU A 108 10.19 9.41 4.24
CA LEU A 108 9.86 10.76 3.76
C LEU A 108 11.12 11.55 3.37
N GLY A 109 12.17 11.49 4.20
CA GLY A 109 13.48 12.04 3.87
C GLY A 109 14.07 11.42 2.60
N GLY A 110 13.94 10.10 2.45
CA GLY A 110 14.36 9.35 1.26
C GLY A 110 13.61 9.77 -0.02
N TRP A 111 12.28 9.96 0.05
CA TRP A 111 11.50 10.51 -1.06
C TRP A 111 11.92 11.95 -1.39
N THR A 112 12.15 12.78 -0.37
CA THR A 112 12.63 14.16 -0.53
C THR A 112 13.99 14.19 -1.22
N PHE A 113 14.92 13.37 -0.75
CA PHE A 113 16.23 13.18 -1.38
C PHE A 113 16.10 12.72 -2.84
N ALA A 114 15.28 11.68 -3.10
CA ALA A 114 15.07 11.16 -4.45
C ALA A 114 14.49 12.23 -5.39
N VAL A 115 13.48 12.99 -4.96
CA VAL A 115 12.94 14.11 -5.74
C VAL A 115 14.02 15.15 -6.04
N SER A 116 14.86 15.50 -5.07
CA SER A 116 15.95 16.47 -5.26
C SER A 116 16.97 16.03 -6.31
N VAL A 117 17.28 14.73 -6.37
CA VAL A 117 18.29 14.16 -7.29
C VAL A 117 17.72 13.88 -8.67
N PHE A 118 16.53 13.29 -8.75
CA PHE A 118 15.95 12.77 -10.00
C PHE A 118 15.01 13.74 -10.70
N SER A 119 14.74 14.93 -10.13
CA SER A 119 13.86 15.95 -10.74
C SER A 119 14.61 17.15 -11.31
N ARG A 120 15.85 16.97 -11.78
CA ARG A 120 16.72 18.04 -12.34
C ARG A 120 16.14 18.75 -13.58
N GLN A 121 15.18 18.15 -14.26
CA GLN A 121 14.48 18.72 -15.41
C GLN A 121 13.40 19.75 -15.01
N LEU A 122 13.04 19.86 -13.73
CA LEU A 122 12.08 20.83 -13.24
C LEU A 122 12.66 22.25 -13.24
N PRO A 123 11.82 23.28 -13.50
CA PRO A 123 12.20 24.66 -13.22
C PRO A 123 12.58 24.83 -11.75
N GLN A 124 13.64 25.60 -11.47
CA GLN A 124 14.16 25.80 -10.10
C GLN A 124 13.07 26.23 -9.11
N VAL A 125 12.17 27.16 -9.52
CA VAL A 125 11.06 27.62 -8.70
C VAL A 125 10.10 26.48 -8.34
N MET A 126 9.80 25.59 -9.28
CA MET A 126 8.92 24.44 -9.03
C MET A 126 9.59 23.45 -8.07
N LEU A 127 10.85 23.08 -8.31
CA LEU A 127 11.60 22.18 -7.46
C LEU A 127 11.73 22.73 -6.03
N ALA A 128 12.05 24.02 -5.89
CA ALA A 128 12.17 24.69 -4.60
C ALA A 128 10.85 24.61 -3.80
N ARG A 129 9.70 24.86 -4.45
CA ARG A 129 8.38 24.75 -3.81
C ARG A 129 8.02 23.33 -3.44
N VAL A 130 8.27 22.36 -4.32
CA VAL A 130 8.01 20.92 -4.02
C VAL A 130 8.81 20.49 -2.80
N LEU A 131 10.13 20.75 -2.78
CA LEU A 131 11.00 20.39 -1.67
C LEU A 131 10.61 21.15 -0.40
N ALA A 132 10.21 22.42 -0.49
CA ALA A 132 9.75 23.20 0.67
C ALA A 132 8.47 22.61 1.28
N VAL A 133 7.49 22.20 0.48
CA VAL A 133 6.26 21.55 0.96
C VAL A 133 6.60 20.22 1.64
N MET A 134 7.49 19.42 1.06
CA MET A 134 7.97 18.18 1.69
C MET A 134 8.70 18.47 3.02
N GLY A 135 9.48 19.57 3.09
CA GLY A 135 10.09 20.04 4.33
C GLY A 135 9.07 20.43 5.40
N MET A 136 7.96 21.07 5.03
CA MET A 136 6.85 21.38 5.96
C MET A 136 6.24 20.09 6.54
N ILE A 137 5.99 19.09 5.70
CA ILE A 137 5.47 17.79 6.13
C ILE A 137 6.47 17.10 7.06
N SER A 138 7.76 17.08 6.70
CA SER A 138 8.83 16.52 7.53
C SER A 138 8.94 17.22 8.88
N THR A 139 8.79 18.55 8.92
CA THR A 139 8.79 19.33 10.17
C THR A 139 7.67 18.85 11.10
N GLY A 140 6.45 18.64 10.58
CA GLY A 140 5.34 18.13 11.38
C GLY A 140 5.63 16.76 11.99
N PHE A 141 6.15 15.82 11.21
CA PHE A 141 6.49 14.48 11.72
C PHE A 141 7.70 14.46 12.66
N LEU A 142 8.71 15.28 12.42
CA LEU A 142 9.86 15.39 13.32
C LEU A 142 9.49 16.03 14.66
N LEU A 143 8.61 17.04 14.64
CA LEU A 143 8.06 17.60 15.89
C LEU A 143 7.24 16.55 16.64
N PHE A 144 6.42 15.76 15.94
CA PHE A 144 5.69 14.66 16.56
C PHE A 144 6.62 13.64 17.23
N LEU A 145 7.68 13.20 16.51
CA LEU A 145 8.67 12.27 17.05
C LEU A 145 9.38 12.84 18.30
N ILE A 146 9.85 14.08 18.25
CA ILE A 146 10.63 14.67 19.34
C ILE A 146 9.76 14.95 20.56
N LEU A 147 8.53 15.44 20.37
CA LEU A 147 7.69 15.92 21.47
C LEU A 147 6.83 14.81 22.10
N THR A 148 6.35 13.84 21.31
CA THR A 148 5.37 12.85 21.80
C THR A 148 5.81 11.40 21.66
N SER A 149 6.82 11.08 20.83
CA SER A 149 7.13 9.71 20.44
C SER A 149 8.63 9.48 20.25
N ASN A 150 9.45 9.97 21.20
CA ASN A 150 10.90 9.88 21.10
C ASN A 150 11.42 8.45 21.30
N PRO A 151 12.00 7.80 20.26
CA PRO A 151 12.49 6.43 20.35
C PRO A 151 13.79 6.30 21.19
N PHE A 152 14.43 7.41 21.56
CA PHE A 152 15.68 7.44 22.33
C PHE A 152 15.48 7.78 23.82
N SER A 153 14.23 7.76 24.30
CA SER A 153 13.95 8.01 25.73
C SER A 153 14.61 6.97 26.61
N ARG A 154 15.33 7.44 27.66
CA ARG A 154 16.07 6.56 28.58
C ARG A 154 15.24 6.12 29.77
N ILE A 155 15.49 4.91 30.24
CA ILE A 155 15.03 4.40 31.54
C ILE A 155 16.22 4.46 32.50
N LEU A 156 16.35 5.57 33.21
CA LEU A 156 17.41 5.76 34.19
C LEU A 156 16.81 6.16 35.54
N PRO A 157 17.42 5.76 36.69
CA PRO A 157 18.64 4.96 36.82
C PRO A 157 18.42 3.45 36.83
N GLN A 158 17.18 2.98 36.79
CA GLN A 158 16.82 1.55 36.89
C GLN A 158 16.73 0.92 35.51
N ILE A 159 17.87 0.45 35.01
CA ILE A 159 17.94 -0.28 33.74
C ILE A 159 17.47 -1.72 33.99
N PRO A 160 16.47 -2.26 33.24
CA PRO A 160 16.09 -3.66 33.37
C PRO A 160 17.23 -4.58 32.94
N ALA A 161 17.34 -5.75 33.59
CA ALA A 161 18.37 -6.74 33.28
C ALA A 161 18.20 -7.36 31.88
N ASP A 162 16.97 -7.43 31.39
CA ASP A 162 16.60 -7.88 30.03
C ASP A 162 15.31 -7.20 29.58
N GLY A 163 15.00 -7.28 28.28
CA GLY A 163 13.84 -6.66 27.68
C GLY A 163 12.59 -7.54 27.73
N ARG A 164 11.43 -6.93 27.39
CA ARG A 164 10.10 -7.56 27.42
C ARG A 164 9.78 -8.44 26.21
N ASP A 165 10.71 -8.54 25.28
CA ASP A 165 10.57 -9.20 24.00
C ASP A 165 9.67 -8.46 22.99
N LEU A 166 9.83 -8.79 21.71
CA LEU A 166 8.97 -8.33 20.64
C LEU A 166 7.63 -9.08 20.70
N ASN A 167 6.53 -8.40 20.39
CA ASN A 167 5.22 -9.06 20.30
C ASN A 167 5.33 -10.32 19.40
N PRO A 168 4.87 -11.49 19.86
CA PRO A 168 4.95 -12.75 19.11
C PRO A 168 4.42 -12.68 17.68
N LEU A 169 3.27 -12.01 17.43
CA LEU A 169 2.71 -11.78 16.10
C LEU A 169 3.68 -11.06 15.14
N LEU A 170 4.67 -10.36 15.69
CA LEU A 170 5.65 -9.60 14.93
C LEU A 170 6.97 -10.35 14.73
N GLN A 171 7.13 -11.52 15.35
CA GLN A 171 8.32 -12.35 15.17
C GLN A 171 8.21 -13.22 13.92
N ASP A 172 8.02 -12.55 12.79
CA ASP A 172 7.76 -13.14 11.48
C ASP A 172 8.43 -12.35 10.34
N ILE A 173 8.65 -13.01 9.20
CA ILE A 173 9.17 -12.36 7.98
C ILE A 173 8.25 -11.26 7.47
N GLY A 174 6.96 -11.35 7.76
CA GLY A 174 5.97 -10.31 7.44
C GLY A 174 6.34 -8.97 8.03
N LEU A 175 6.78 -8.91 9.30
CA LEU A 175 7.26 -7.68 9.91
C LEU A 175 8.49 -7.11 9.19
N ILE A 176 9.38 -7.96 8.68
CA ILE A 176 10.60 -7.51 7.99
C ILE A 176 10.25 -6.80 6.68
N VAL A 177 9.29 -7.31 5.92
CA VAL A 177 9.06 -6.89 4.53
C VAL A 177 7.84 -5.97 4.37
N HIS A 178 6.69 -6.32 4.99
CA HIS A 178 5.42 -5.63 4.75
C HIS A 178 5.43 -4.15 5.18
N PRO A 179 5.81 -3.75 6.41
CA PRO A 179 5.72 -2.36 6.83
C PRO A 179 6.62 -1.41 6.02
N PRO A 180 7.89 -1.74 5.67
CA PRO A 180 8.69 -0.89 4.81
C PRO A 180 8.06 -0.69 3.42
N MET A 181 7.51 -1.75 2.79
CA MET A 181 6.84 -1.64 1.49
C MET A 181 5.59 -0.78 1.57
N LEU A 182 4.76 -0.98 2.60
CA LEU A 182 3.55 -0.20 2.84
C LEU A 182 3.88 1.28 3.03
N TYR A 183 4.88 1.61 3.87
CA TYR A 183 5.28 2.98 4.15
C TYR A 183 5.90 3.67 2.93
N MET A 184 6.67 2.96 2.10
CA MET A 184 7.14 3.51 0.83
C MET A 184 5.99 4.05 -0.03
N GLY A 185 4.88 3.36 -0.09
CA GLY A 185 3.70 3.81 -0.82
C GLY A 185 2.92 4.90 -0.09
N TYR A 186 2.64 4.68 1.17
CA TYR A 186 1.84 5.55 2.02
C TYR A 186 2.43 6.97 2.11
N VAL A 187 3.72 7.03 2.45
CA VAL A 187 4.50 8.27 2.53
C VAL A 187 4.72 8.87 1.14
N GLY A 188 4.87 8.03 0.12
CA GLY A 188 5.15 8.46 -1.25
C GLY A 188 4.07 9.38 -1.85
N PHE A 189 2.81 9.30 -1.38
CA PHE A 189 1.77 10.23 -1.81
C PHE A 189 2.01 11.67 -1.34
N SER A 190 2.90 11.92 -0.37
CA SER A 190 3.36 13.26 -0.01
C SER A 190 4.03 13.97 -1.19
N VAL A 191 4.68 13.23 -2.10
CA VAL A 191 5.29 13.79 -3.31
C VAL A 191 4.22 14.31 -4.26
N ALA A 192 3.17 13.50 -4.56
CA ALA A 192 2.07 13.93 -5.40
C ALA A 192 1.35 15.16 -4.83
N PHE A 193 1.12 15.18 -3.51
CA PHE A 193 0.59 16.31 -2.77
C PHE A 193 1.50 17.54 -2.90
N ALA A 194 2.81 17.41 -2.68
CA ALA A 194 3.75 18.52 -2.78
C ALA A 194 3.79 19.12 -4.21
N PHE A 195 3.71 18.29 -5.25
CA PHE A 195 3.58 18.76 -6.62
C PHE A 195 2.28 19.53 -6.85
N ALA A 196 1.16 19.08 -6.27
CA ALA A 196 -0.13 19.75 -6.38
C ALA A 196 -0.11 21.12 -5.69
N ILE A 197 0.40 21.19 -4.46
CA ILE A 197 0.52 22.45 -3.69
C ILE A 197 1.49 23.42 -4.39
N ALA A 198 2.65 22.93 -4.86
CA ALA A 198 3.60 23.77 -5.60
C ALA A 198 3.01 24.35 -6.89
N ALA A 199 2.18 23.58 -7.58
CA ALA A 199 1.47 24.03 -8.78
C ALA A 199 0.39 25.07 -8.47
N LEU A 200 -0.38 24.91 -7.40
CA LEU A 200 -1.35 25.91 -6.93
C LEU A 200 -0.66 27.21 -6.54
N LEU A 201 0.43 27.16 -5.78
CA LEU A 201 1.22 28.33 -5.39
C LEU A 201 1.83 29.04 -6.62
N GLY A 202 2.24 28.26 -7.63
CA GLY A 202 2.86 28.77 -8.85
C GLY A 202 1.90 29.23 -9.92
N GLY A 203 0.62 28.90 -9.80
CA GLY A 203 -0.38 29.20 -10.83
C GLY A 203 -0.16 28.41 -12.14
N ARG A 204 0.58 27.31 -12.14
CA ARG A 204 0.93 26.51 -13.32
C ARG A 204 0.50 25.07 -13.18
N LEU A 205 -0.62 24.74 -13.81
CA LEU A 205 -1.21 23.41 -13.90
C LEU A 205 -1.32 23.01 -15.37
N ASP A 206 -0.19 22.69 -15.97
CA ASP A 206 -0.06 22.32 -17.38
C ASP A 206 0.26 20.83 -17.57
N ALA A 207 0.35 20.40 -18.83
CA ALA A 207 0.71 19.01 -19.17
C ALA A 207 2.11 18.61 -18.67
N ALA A 208 3.03 19.57 -18.51
CA ALA A 208 4.38 19.32 -18.02
C ALA A 208 4.34 18.97 -16.52
N TRP A 209 3.56 19.72 -15.73
CA TRP A 209 3.35 19.40 -14.31
C TRP A 209 2.80 17.99 -14.11
N ALA A 210 1.75 17.60 -14.86
CA ALA A 210 1.19 16.25 -14.77
C ALA A 210 2.22 15.17 -15.15
N ARG A 211 3.04 15.44 -16.17
CA ARG A 211 4.13 14.51 -16.58
C ARG A 211 5.20 14.36 -15.50
N TRP A 212 5.56 15.42 -14.79
CA TRP A 212 6.56 15.38 -13.73
C TRP A 212 6.06 14.65 -12.47
N SER A 213 4.80 14.89 -12.08
CA SER A 213 4.20 14.26 -10.90
C SER A 213 3.91 12.78 -11.10
N ARG A 214 3.52 12.38 -12.32
CA ARG A 214 2.97 11.04 -12.62
C ARG A 214 3.89 9.88 -12.25
N PRO A 215 5.20 9.84 -12.59
CA PRO A 215 6.06 8.70 -12.23
C PRO A 215 6.19 8.52 -10.72
N TRP A 216 6.28 9.59 -9.95
CA TRP A 216 6.33 9.56 -8.49
C TRP A 216 5.05 8.96 -7.90
N THR A 217 3.90 9.42 -8.39
CA THR A 217 2.59 8.91 -8.00
C THR A 217 2.45 7.42 -8.31
N ILE A 218 2.88 6.96 -9.50
CA ILE A 218 2.81 5.55 -9.89
C ILE A 218 3.71 4.68 -8.99
N VAL A 219 4.92 5.14 -8.66
CA VAL A 219 5.83 4.38 -7.79
C VAL A 219 5.25 4.28 -6.37
N ALA A 220 4.74 5.37 -5.81
CA ALA A 220 4.08 5.36 -4.51
C ALA A 220 2.88 4.40 -4.49
N TRP A 221 2.01 4.49 -5.50
CA TRP A 221 0.85 3.61 -5.66
C TRP A 221 1.24 2.13 -5.79
N ALA A 222 2.30 1.81 -6.55
CA ALA A 222 2.77 0.45 -6.73
C ALA A 222 3.31 -0.14 -5.43
N PHE A 223 4.13 0.61 -4.67
CA PHE A 223 4.61 0.18 -3.36
C PHE A 223 3.47 -0.02 -2.36
N LEU A 224 2.48 0.90 -2.36
CA LEU A 224 1.31 0.73 -1.48
C LEU A 224 0.52 -0.53 -1.83
N GLY A 225 0.28 -0.80 -3.12
CA GLY A 225 -0.42 -2.00 -3.57
C GLY A 225 0.34 -3.29 -3.23
N ILE A 226 1.67 -3.31 -3.41
CA ILE A 226 2.53 -4.42 -2.99
C ILE A 226 2.48 -4.58 -1.47
N GLY A 227 2.57 -3.48 -0.72
CA GLY A 227 2.48 -3.49 0.74
C GLY A 227 1.15 -4.08 1.24
N ILE A 228 0.01 -3.64 0.70
CA ILE A 228 -1.32 -4.19 1.02
C ILE A 228 -1.37 -5.70 0.71
N THR A 229 -0.85 -6.10 -0.45
CA THR A 229 -0.82 -7.51 -0.87
C THR A 229 0.00 -8.37 0.10
N LEU A 230 1.16 -7.90 0.54
CA LEU A 230 2.01 -8.59 1.51
C LEU A 230 1.37 -8.66 2.89
N GLY A 231 0.67 -7.61 3.33
CA GLY A 231 -0.06 -7.62 4.60
C GLY A 231 -1.23 -8.61 4.60
N SER A 232 -1.97 -8.67 3.49
CA SER A 232 -3.03 -9.67 3.29
C SER A 232 -2.50 -11.11 3.32
N TRP A 233 -1.33 -11.34 2.71
CA TRP A 233 -0.66 -12.64 2.75
C TRP A 233 -0.17 -12.97 4.16
N TRP A 234 0.42 -12.01 4.88
CA TRP A 234 0.87 -12.17 6.26
C TRP A 234 -0.30 -12.50 7.21
N ALA A 235 -1.41 -11.77 7.13
CA ALA A 235 -2.61 -12.07 7.91
C ALA A 235 -3.14 -13.50 7.69
N TYR A 236 -3.04 -14.01 6.45
CA TYR A 236 -3.52 -15.34 6.09
C TYR A 236 -2.78 -16.47 6.81
N TYR A 237 -1.45 -16.44 6.87
CA TYR A 237 -0.70 -17.55 7.46
C TYR A 237 -0.39 -17.35 8.95
N GLU A 238 -0.33 -16.10 9.43
CA GLU A 238 0.10 -15.78 10.79
C GLU A 238 -1.03 -15.82 11.82
N LEU A 239 -2.23 -15.33 11.46
CA LEU A 239 -3.31 -15.20 12.44
C LEU A 239 -4.00 -16.50 12.81
N GLY A 240 -3.71 -17.62 12.15
CA GLY A 240 -4.30 -18.92 12.44
C GLY A 240 -5.78 -19.07 12.04
N TRP A 241 -6.39 -18.04 11.42
CA TRP A 241 -7.80 -18.03 11.04
C TRP A 241 -8.05 -18.41 9.57
N GLY A 242 -6.99 -18.51 8.75
CA GLY A 242 -7.09 -18.79 7.32
C GLY A 242 -7.83 -17.73 6.50
N GLY A 243 -8.06 -16.55 7.07
CA GLY A 243 -8.60 -15.38 6.38
C GLY A 243 -7.51 -14.52 5.76
N TRP A 244 -7.80 -13.81 4.68
CA TRP A 244 -6.83 -12.98 3.96
C TRP A 244 -7.22 -11.49 3.93
N TRP A 245 -8.46 -11.11 4.29
CA TRP A 245 -8.97 -9.73 4.37
C TRP A 245 -10.16 -9.67 5.30
N PHE A 246 -10.13 -8.80 6.28
CA PHE A 246 -11.14 -8.73 7.34
C PHE A 246 -11.93 -7.42 7.35
N TRP A 247 -11.64 -6.49 6.45
CA TRP A 247 -12.13 -5.11 6.50
C TRP A 247 -11.79 -4.42 7.83
N ASP A 248 -10.67 -4.81 8.43
CA ASP A 248 -10.16 -4.17 9.63
C ASP A 248 -9.93 -2.67 9.37
N PRO A 249 -10.21 -1.77 10.33
CA PRO A 249 -10.00 -0.34 10.15
C PRO A 249 -8.60 0.06 9.69
N VAL A 250 -7.56 -0.68 10.06
CA VAL A 250 -6.17 -0.43 9.62
C VAL A 250 -5.94 -0.91 8.19
N GLU A 251 -6.51 -2.05 7.80
CA GLU A 251 -6.54 -2.50 6.40
C GLU A 251 -7.24 -1.44 5.53
N ASN A 252 -8.43 -0.99 5.95
CA ASN A 252 -9.20 0.04 5.28
C ASN A 252 -8.42 1.35 5.13
N ALA A 253 -7.71 1.76 6.19
CA ALA A 253 -6.88 2.97 6.21
C ALA A 253 -5.79 2.95 5.13
N SER A 254 -5.24 1.78 4.81
CA SER A 254 -4.25 1.63 3.73
C SER A 254 -4.89 1.55 2.34
N PHE A 255 -6.06 0.96 2.25
CA PHE A 255 -6.75 0.71 0.98
C PHE A 255 -7.38 1.97 0.37
N MET A 256 -7.94 2.86 1.21
CA MET A 256 -8.54 4.12 0.75
C MET A 256 -7.58 5.01 -0.06
N PRO A 257 -6.36 5.34 0.42
CA PRO A 257 -5.42 6.13 -0.38
C PRO A 257 -4.95 5.40 -1.64
N TRP A 258 -4.93 4.06 -1.67
CA TRP A 258 -4.63 3.28 -2.87
C TRP A 258 -5.72 3.44 -3.95
N LEU A 259 -6.99 3.40 -3.58
CA LEU A 259 -8.14 3.63 -4.48
C LEU A 259 -8.11 5.05 -5.06
N VAL A 260 -7.93 6.06 -4.21
CA VAL A 260 -7.83 7.46 -4.64
C VAL A 260 -6.55 7.69 -5.46
N GLY A 261 -5.45 7.03 -5.11
CA GLY A 261 -4.21 7.01 -5.89
C GLY A 261 -4.39 6.42 -7.28
N THR A 262 -5.20 5.37 -7.43
CA THR A 262 -5.59 4.81 -8.73
C THR A 262 -6.35 5.84 -9.58
N ALA A 263 -7.33 6.52 -9.00
CA ALA A 263 -8.04 7.62 -9.65
C ALA A 263 -7.08 8.75 -10.06
N LEU A 264 -6.13 9.10 -9.18
CA LEU A 264 -5.11 10.12 -9.43
C LEU A 264 -4.21 9.78 -10.62
N ILE A 265 -3.73 8.53 -10.72
CA ILE A 265 -2.91 8.08 -11.86
C ILE A 265 -3.65 8.24 -13.18
N HIS A 266 -4.92 7.87 -13.22
CA HIS A 266 -5.77 8.02 -14.38
C HIS A 266 -6.03 9.49 -14.71
N SER A 267 -6.32 10.32 -13.70
CA SER A 267 -6.52 11.76 -13.87
C SER A 267 -5.26 12.47 -14.36
N LEU A 268 -4.07 12.12 -13.82
CA LEU A 268 -2.78 12.63 -14.30
C LEU A 268 -2.54 12.27 -15.77
N ALA A 269 -2.95 11.06 -16.21
CA ALA A 269 -2.83 10.65 -17.60
C ALA A 269 -3.69 11.50 -18.54
N VAL A 270 -4.91 11.84 -18.12
CA VAL A 270 -5.82 12.72 -18.86
C VAL A 270 -5.27 14.16 -18.89
N THR A 271 -4.84 14.67 -17.75
CA THR A 271 -4.26 16.02 -17.64
C THR A 271 -3.00 16.16 -18.49
N GLU A 272 -2.09 15.16 -18.49
CA GLU A 272 -0.89 15.15 -19.32
C GLU A 272 -1.20 15.18 -20.82
N LYS A 273 -2.19 14.38 -21.28
CA LYS A 273 -2.46 14.21 -22.71
C LYS A 273 -3.46 15.20 -23.28
N ARG A 274 -4.40 15.66 -22.46
CA ARG A 274 -5.57 16.42 -22.92
C ARG A 274 -5.70 17.80 -22.28
N GLY A 275 -4.98 18.07 -21.18
CA GLY A 275 -5.07 19.35 -20.45
C GLY A 275 -6.40 19.55 -19.70
N VAL A 276 -7.22 18.49 -19.60
CA VAL A 276 -8.48 18.50 -18.83
C VAL A 276 -8.30 17.82 -17.46
N PHE A 277 -9.30 17.86 -16.58
CA PHE A 277 -9.31 17.30 -15.22
C PHE A 277 -8.36 17.99 -14.23
N LYS A 278 -7.86 19.18 -14.52
CA LYS A 278 -6.88 19.86 -13.65
C LYS A 278 -7.34 19.97 -12.19
N SER A 279 -8.56 20.50 -11.97
CA SER A 279 -9.14 20.61 -10.62
C SER A 279 -9.28 19.27 -9.93
N TRP A 280 -9.79 18.28 -10.68
CA TRP A 280 -9.98 16.91 -10.19
C TRP A 280 -8.64 16.27 -9.82
N THR A 281 -7.62 16.43 -10.66
CA THR A 281 -6.26 15.88 -10.41
C THR A 281 -5.65 16.48 -9.14
N VAL A 282 -5.80 17.78 -8.92
CA VAL A 282 -5.30 18.44 -7.70
C VAL A 282 -6.04 17.94 -6.46
N LEU A 283 -7.38 17.87 -6.53
CA LEU A 283 -8.19 17.36 -5.42
C LEU A 283 -7.86 15.90 -5.07
N LEU A 284 -7.66 15.06 -6.09
CA LEU A 284 -7.25 13.66 -5.87
C LEU A 284 -5.85 13.56 -5.23
N ALA A 285 -4.91 14.44 -5.62
CA ALA A 285 -3.58 14.46 -5.01
C ALA A 285 -3.64 14.90 -3.54
N ILE A 286 -4.46 15.91 -3.23
CA ILE A 286 -4.73 16.33 -1.85
C ILE A 286 -5.39 15.19 -1.08
N ALA A 287 -6.44 14.57 -1.62
CA ALA A 287 -7.19 13.51 -0.97
C ALA A 287 -6.33 12.25 -0.70
N ALA A 288 -5.49 11.82 -1.66
CA ALA A 288 -4.63 10.65 -1.48
C ALA A 288 -3.68 10.80 -0.29
N PHE A 289 -3.03 11.96 -0.16
CA PHE A 289 -2.15 12.22 0.98
C PHE A 289 -2.95 12.48 2.27
N SER A 290 -4.07 13.18 2.21
CA SER A 290 -4.94 13.40 3.37
C SER A 290 -5.45 12.09 3.97
N LEU A 291 -5.83 11.12 3.13
CA LEU A 291 -6.23 9.78 3.57
C LEU A 291 -5.05 8.99 4.15
N SER A 292 -3.84 9.13 3.59
CA SER A 292 -2.63 8.56 4.20
C SER A 292 -2.38 9.14 5.59
N LEU A 293 -2.53 10.45 5.77
CA LEU A 293 -2.35 11.12 7.06
C LEU A 293 -3.48 10.76 8.04
N LEU A 294 -4.74 10.67 7.57
CA LEU A 294 -5.87 10.18 8.36
C LEU A 294 -5.65 8.74 8.82
N GLY A 295 -5.16 7.87 7.95
CA GLY A 295 -4.80 6.50 8.32
C GLY A 295 -3.71 6.46 9.38
N THR A 296 -2.71 7.35 9.29
CA THR A 296 -1.69 7.49 10.34
C THR A 296 -2.33 7.88 11.67
N PHE A 297 -3.31 8.80 11.66
CA PHE A 297 -4.09 9.15 12.86
C PHE A 297 -4.83 7.94 13.41
N LEU A 298 -5.60 7.25 12.59
CA LEU A 298 -6.43 6.11 13.01
C LEU A 298 -5.59 5.01 13.68
N VAL A 299 -4.43 4.68 13.11
CA VAL A 299 -3.55 3.64 13.63
C VAL A 299 -2.82 4.08 14.92
N ARG A 300 -2.45 5.38 15.03
CA ARG A 300 -1.57 5.88 16.09
C ARG A 300 -2.27 6.47 17.29
N SER A 301 -3.52 6.86 17.17
CA SER A 301 -4.32 7.42 18.27
C SER A 301 -4.84 6.36 19.24
N GLY A 302 -4.82 5.09 18.84
CA GLY A 302 -5.41 3.99 19.62
C GLY A 302 -6.92 4.08 19.82
N VAL A 303 -7.62 4.90 19.02
CA VAL A 303 -9.10 5.02 19.07
C VAL A 303 -9.81 3.85 18.39
N LEU A 304 -9.09 3.05 17.59
CA LEU A 304 -9.65 1.90 16.89
C LEU A 304 -9.45 0.61 17.66
N THR A 305 -10.46 -0.26 17.66
CA THR A 305 -10.33 -1.64 18.06
C THR A 305 -9.84 -2.45 16.86
N SER A 306 -8.55 -2.81 16.83
CA SER A 306 -7.89 -3.57 15.76
C SER A 306 -6.73 -4.36 16.31
N VAL A 307 -6.42 -5.50 15.70
CA VAL A 307 -5.20 -6.28 15.99
C VAL A 307 -3.91 -5.52 15.64
N HIS A 308 -4.02 -4.47 14.81
CA HIS A 308 -2.93 -3.59 14.39
C HIS A 308 -2.86 -2.28 15.19
N ALA A 309 -3.80 -2.03 16.11
CA ALA A 309 -3.85 -0.78 16.85
C ALA A 309 -2.79 -0.75 17.95
N PHE A 310 -2.18 0.43 18.11
CA PHE A 310 -1.31 0.71 19.25
C PHE A 310 -2.15 1.09 20.48
N ALA A 311 -1.52 1.08 21.65
CA ALA A 311 -2.17 1.51 22.88
C ALA A 311 -2.75 2.93 22.74
N SER A 312 -3.90 3.16 23.36
CA SER A 312 -4.58 4.47 23.35
C SER A 312 -3.68 5.54 23.95
N ASP A 313 -3.45 6.62 23.21
CA ASP A 313 -2.65 7.78 23.62
C ASP A 313 -3.30 9.08 23.10
N PRO A 314 -4.06 9.78 23.93
CA PRO A 314 -4.77 10.99 23.53
C PRO A 314 -3.85 12.13 23.06
N GLU A 315 -2.64 12.30 23.62
CA GLU A 315 -1.72 13.37 23.22
C GLU A 315 -1.24 13.18 21.79
N ARG A 316 -0.89 11.94 21.45
CA ARG A 316 -0.51 11.56 20.08
C ARG A 316 -1.66 11.78 19.10
N GLY A 317 -2.87 11.41 19.51
CA GLY A 317 -4.08 11.60 18.71
C GLY A 317 -4.35 13.08 18.40
N VAL A 318 -4.33 13.93 19.42
CA VAL A 318 -4.57 15.38 19.29
C VAL A 318 -3.51 16.03 18.40
N PHE A 319 -2.23 15.70 18.57
CA PHE A 319 -1.17 16.25 17.72
C PHE A 319 -1.42 15.96 16.24
N ILE A 320 -1.71 14.68 15.89
CA ILE A 320 -1.94 14.29 14.50
C ILE A 320 -3.21 14.94 13.95
N LEU A 321 -4.29 15.09 14.74
CA LEU A 321 -5.50 15.81 14.32
C LEU A 321 -5.23 17.27 14.00
N ILE A 322 -4.44 17.97 14.83
CA ILE A 322 -4.03 19.35 14.57
C ILE A 322 -3.21 19.41 13.28
N PHE A 323 -2.26 18.49 13.11
CA PHE A 323 -1.45 18.42 11.89
C PHE A 323 -2.32 18.14 10.64
N LEU A 324 -3.27 17.21 10.74
CA LEU A 324 -4.26 16.92 9.70
C LEU A 324 -5.09 18.17 9.34
N LEU A 325 -5.56 18.90 10.35
CA LEU A 325 -6.31 20.15 10.14
C LEU A 325 -5.50 21.17 9.33
N PHE A 326 -4.22 21.37 9.66
CA PHE A 326 -3.36 22.29 8.90
C PHE A 326 -3.11 21.80 7.47
N VAL A 327 -2.82 20.52 7.28
CA VAL A 327 -2.55 19.96 5.96
C VAL A 327 -3.80 19.98 5.09
N VAL A 328 -4.92 19.45 5.56
CA VAL A 328 -6.18 19.36 4.79
C VAL A 328 -6.80 20.74 4.67
N GLY A 329 -7.00 21.45 5.78
CA GLY A 329 -7.61 22.77 5.80
C GLY A 329 -6.82 23.79 4.99
N GLY A 330 -5.49 23.81 5.17
CA GLY A 330 -4.60 24.70 4.41
C GLY A 330 -4.58 24.42 2.91
N SER A 331 -4.53 23.13 2.52
CA SER A 331 -4.53 22.73 1.11
C SER A 331 -5.85 22.99 0.41
N LEU A 332 -6.99 22.72 1.07
CA LEU A 332 -8.33 23.00 0.51
C LEU A 332 -8.58 24.52 0.43
N THR A 333 -8.16 25.29 1.42
CA THR A 333 -8.21 26.76 1.40
C THR A 333 -7.38 27.30 0.22
N LEU A 334 -6.15 26.82 0.05
CA LEU A 334 -5.31 27.21 -1.09
C LEU A 334 -5.96 26.83 -2.43
N PHE A 335 -6.56 25.64 -2.52
CA PHE A 335 -7.29 25.21 -3.71
C PHE A 335 -8.46 26.15 -4.01
N ALA A 336 -9.25 26.52 -3.02
CA ALA A 336 -10.39 27.44 -3.18
C ALA A 336 -9.92 28.84 -3.65
N LEU A 337 -8.86 29.39 -3.03
CA LEU A 337 -8.28 30.68 -3.42
C LEU A 337 -7.67 30.68 -4.83
N ARG A 338 -7.20 29.53 -5.30
CA ARG A 338 -6.60 29.34 -6.62
C ARG A 338 -7.54 28.71 -7.65
N ALA A 339 -8.83 28.56 -7.35
CA ALA A 339 -9.83 27.95 -8.23
C ALA A 339 -9.82 28.47 -9.69
N PRO A 340 -9.59 29.78 -9.99
CA PRO A 340 -9.52 30.25 -11.38
C PRO A 340 -8.37 29.62 -12.18
N VAL A 341 -7.25 29.28 -11.54
CA VAL A 341 -6.05 28.70 -12.21
C VAL A 341 -6.28 27.25 -12.62
N VAL A 342 -7.15 26.53 -11.93
CA VAL A 342 -7.41 25.10 -12.16
C VAL A 342 -8.53 24.83 -13.17
N LYS A 343 -9.15 25.85 -13.75
CA LYS A 343 -10.23 25.67 -14.74
C LYS A 343 -9.72 25.00 -16.02
N SER A 344 -10.49 24.05 -16.53
CA SER A 344 -10.29 23.41 -17.84
C SER A 344 -11.36 23.93 -18.81
N GLN A 345 -10.96 24.34 -20.02
CA GLN A 345 -11.87 24.92 -21.01
C GLN A 345 -12.18 23.96 -22.18
N VAL A 346 -11.63 22.73 -22.17
CA VAL A 346 -11.75 21.78 -23.28
C VAL A 346 -12.87 20.79 -22.99
N GLY A 347 -13.85 20.70 -23.91
CA GLY A 347 -14.90 19.70 -23.90
C GLY A 347 -14.43 18.33 -24.42
N PHE A 348 -15.17 17.28 -24.11
CA PHE A 348 -15.00 15.92 -24.62
C PHE A 348 -16.37 15.25 -24.80
N ASN A 349 -16.44 14.28 -25.72
CA ASN A 349 -17.69 13.59 -26.04
C ASN A 349 -17.97 12.43 -25.07
N LEU A 350 -19.22 11.99 -25.00
CA LEU A 350 -19.65 10.89 -24.14
C LEU A 350 -18.86 9.60 -24.41
N TRP A 351 -18.68 9.24 -25.67
CA TRP A 351 -17.90 8.07 -26.11
C TRP A 351 -16.42 8.44 -26.29
N SER A 352 -15.80 8.91 -25.24
CA SER A 352 -14.38 9.24 -25.21
C SER A 352 -13.67 8.57 -24.03
N ARG A 353 -12.35 8.39 -24.17
CA ARG A 353 -11.54 7.85 -23.07
C ARG A 353 -11.58 8.75 -21.84
N GLU A 354 -11.73 10.06 -22.04
CA GLU A 354 -11.88 11.05 -20.98
C GLU A 354 -13.12 10.77 -20.13
N THR A 355 -14.28 10.53 -20.76
CA THR A 355 -15.54 10.24 -20.05
C THR A 355 -15.44 8.93 -19.27
N LEU A 356 -14.88 7.88 -19.87
CA LEU A 356 -14.75 6.60 -19.16
C LEU A 356 -13.76 6.67 -18.00
N LEU A 357 -12.67 7.43 -18.14
CA LEU A 357 -11.73 7.67 -17.04
C LEU A 357 -12.35 8.55 -15.95
N LEU A 358 -13.25 9.48 -16.28
CA LEU A 358 -14.03 10.22 -15.29
C LEU A 358 -14.96 9.29 -14.52
N GLY A 359 -15.70 8.43 -15.23
CA GLY A 359 -16.55 7.40 -14.62
C GLY A 359 -15.77 6.45 -13.71
N ASN A 360 -14.63 5.96 -14.19
CA ASN A 360 -13.69 5.16 -13.38
C ASN A 360 -13.25 5.89 -12.10
N ASN A 361 -12.85 7.16 -12.22
CA ASN A 361 -12.43 7.95 -11.05
C ASN A 361 -13.58 8.16 -10.07
N LEU A 362 -14.80 8.37 -10.57
CA LEU A 362 -15.98 8.53 -9.71
C LEU A 362 -16.27 7.25 -8.93
N VAL A 363 -16.25 6.09 -9.59
CA VAL A 363 -16.45 4.77 -8.93
C VAL A 363 -15.40 4.54 -7.85
N LEU A 364 -14.13 4.82 -8.13
CA LEU A 364 -13.03 4.66 -7.16
C LEU A 364 -13.17 5.60 -5.96
N VAL A 365 -13.56 6.85 -6.18
CA VAL A 365 -13.78 7.83 -5.10
C VAL A 365 -15.02 7.45 -4.26
N VAL A 366 -16.09 6.99 -4.89
CA VAL A 366 -17.27 6.49 -4.18
C VAL A 366 -16.91 5.26 -3.34
N ALA A 367 -16.13 4.31 -3.89
CA ALA A 367 -15.65 3.15 -3.14
C ALA A 367 -14.79 3.57 -1.92
N ALA A 368 -13.85 4.50 -2.11
CA ALA A 368 -13.04 5.02 -1.00
C ALA A 368 -13.89 5.74 0.05
N SER A 369 -14.90 6.51 -0.37
CA SER A 369 -15.79 7.24 0.53
C SER A 369 -16.70 6.30 1.35
N MET A 370 -17.19 5.22 0.74
CA MET A 370 -18.01 4.25 1.48
C MET A 370 -17.18 3.45 2.48
N ILE A 371 -15.91 3.12 2.14
CA ILE A 371 -14.99 2.50 3.09
C ILE A 371 -14.69 3.46 4.25
N LEU A 372 -14.43 4.73 3.95
CA LEU A 372 -14.20 5.78 4.94
C LEU A 372 -15.40 5.91 5.89
N LEU A 373 -16.61 5.96 5.34
CA LEU A 373 -17.84 6.05 6.14
C LEU A 373 -17.99 4.84 7.06
N GLY A 374 -17.87 3.62 6.53
CA GLY A 374 -17.97 2.39 7.33
C GLY A 374 -16.89 2.28 8.41
N THR A 375 -15.70 2.81 8.16
CA THR A 375 -14.58 2.80 9.11
C THR A 375 -14.74 3.85 10.21
N LEU A 376 -15.20 5.07 9.87
CA LEU A 376 -15.35 6.17 10.83
C LEU A 376 -16.68 6.16 11.57
N TYR A 377 -17.74 5.58 10.99
CA TYR A 377 -19.09 5.60 11.57
C TYR A 377 -19.15 5.07 13.00
N PRO A 378 -18.51 3.91 13.33
CA PRO A 378 -18.46 3.42 14.72
C PRO A 378 -17.84 4.44 15.70
N LEU A 379 -16.74 5.09 15.28
CA LEU A 379 -16.05 6.09 16.10
C LEU A 379 -16.90 7.35 16.34
N ILE A 380 -17.56 7.82 15.29
CA ILE A 380 -18.43 9.00 15.37
C ILE A 380 -19.62 8.71 16.29
N LEU A 381 -20.21 7.52 16.16
CA LEU A 381 -21.35 7.12 16.97
C LEU A 381 -20.96 6.97 18.45
N ASP A 382 -19.83 6.33 18.74
CA ASP A 382 -19.30 6.20 20.10
C ASP A 382 -19.01 7.58 20.71
N ALA A 383 -18.37 8.48 19.97
CA ALA A 383 -18.05 9.83 20.45
C ALA A 383 -19.29 10.71 20.73
N ILE A 384 -20.40 10.53 19.99
CA ILE A 384 -21.62 11.34 20.14
C ILE A 384 -22.58 10.75 21.18
N SER A 385 -22.75 9.43 21.19
CA SER A 385 -23.80 8.75 21.96
C SER A 385 -23.29 7.73 22.98
N GLY A 386 -21.99 7.39 22.96
CA GLY A 386 -21.42 6.29 23.73
C GLY A 386 -21.88 4.90 23.26
N ALA A 387 -22.63 4.83 22.16
CA ALA A 387 -23.12 3.57 21.62
C ALA A 387 -22.03 2.85 20.84
N LYS A 388 -21.77 1.59 21.19
CA LYS A 388 -20.78 0.75 20.48
C LYS A 388 -21.46 -0.01 19.35
N LEU A 389 -21.02 0.27 18.13
CA LEU A 389 -21.43 -0.41 16.91
C LEU A 389 -20.20 -1.02 16.23
N SER A 390 -20.35 -2.19 15.63
CA SER A 390 -19.34 -2.79 14.74
C SER A 390 -19.86 -2.82 13.32
N VAL A 391 -19.09 -2.30 12.38
CA VAL A 391 -19.34 -2.40 10.94
C VAL A 391 -18.40 -3.46 10.37
N GLY A 392 -18.98 -4.56 9.89
CA GLY A 392 -18.22 -5.73 9.45
C GLY A 392 -18.30 -6.00 7.94
N PRO A 393 -17.75 -7.15 7.49
CA PRO A 393 -17.70 -7.57 6.09
C PRO A 393 -19.03 -7.47 5.32
N PRO A 394 -20.22 -7.74 5.89
CA PRO A 394 -21.48 -7.63 5.15
C PRO A 394 -21.71 -6.23 4.56
N TYR A 395 -21.45 -5.17 5.32
CA TYR A 395 -21.56 -3.80 4.83
C TYR A 395 -20.58 -3.52 3.68
N PHE A 396 -19.31 -3.83 3.90
CA PHE A 396 -18.27 -3.53 2.92
C PHE A 396 -18.45 -4.35 1.64
N ASN A 397 -18.73 -5.64 1.76
CA ASN A 397 -18.93 -6.52 0.61
C ASN A 397 -20.15 -6.12 -0.23
N ALA A 398 -21.27 -5.78 0.42
CA ALA A 398 -22.51 -5.40 -0.27
C ALA A 398 -22.34 -4.16 -1.16
N LEU A 399 -21.47 -3.23 -0.76
CA LEU A 399 -21.21 -1.99 -1.51
C LEU A 399 -19.99 -2.10 -2.43
N PHE A 400 -18.90 -2.71 -1.97
CA PHE A 400 -17.63 -2.77 -2.70
C PHE A 400 -17.70 -3.69 -3.92
N ILE A 401 -18.29 -4.88 -3.79
CA ILE A 401 -18.33 -5.86 -4.87
C ILE A 401 -19.04 -5.33 -6.12
N PRO A 402 -20.25 -4.72 -6.05
CA PRO A 402 -20.90 -4.13 -7.21
C PRO A 402 -20.11 -2.98 -7.85
N LEU A 403 -19.44 -2.14 -7.02
CA LEU A 403 -18.61 -1.07 -7.53
C LEU A 403 -17.38 -1.60 -8.29
N MET A 404 -16.77 -2.67 -7.80
CA MET A 404 -15.63 -3.30 -8.50
C MET A 404 -16.06 -4.04 -9.77
N ALA A 405 -17.22 -4.68 -9.79
CA ALA A 405 -17.80 -5.26 -10.99
C ALA A 405 -18.04 -4.18 -12.08
N LEU A 406 -18.64 -3.05 -11.69
CA LEU A 406 -18.80 -1.89 -12.57
C LEU A 406 -17.45 -1.35 -13.07
N LEU A 407 -16.45 -1.26 -12.18
CA LEU A 407 -15.11 -0.82 -12.52
C LEU A 407 -14.48 -1.73 -13.59
N MET A 408 -14.55 -3.06 -13.42
CA MET A 408 -14.03 -4.03 -14.38
C MET A 408 -14.75 -3.94 -15.74
N LEU A 409 -16.07 -3.70 -15.72
CA LEU A 409 -16.85 -3.50 -16.93
C LEU A 409 -16.36 -2.28 -17.71
N VAL A 410 -16.21 -1.14 -17.03
CA VAL A 410 -15.75 0.13 -17.61
C VAL A 410 -14.29 0.06 -18.03
N MET A 411 -13.44 -0.64 -17.29
CA MET A 411 -12.02 -0.80 -17.55
C MET A 411 -11.75 -1.40 -18.93
N ALA A 412 -12.41 -2.49 -19.31
CA ALA A 412 -12.23 -3.14 -20.59
C ALA A 412 -12.65 -2.23 -21.75
N ILE A 413 -13.78 -1.52 -21.63
CA ILE A 413 -14.23 -0.54 -22.62
C ILE A 413 -13.20 0.60 -22.71
N GLY A 414 -12.71 1.10 -21.58
CA GLY A 414 -11.76 2.23 -21.49
C GLY A 414 -10.40 1.96 -22.15
N VAL A 415 -9.96 0.70 -22.21
CA VAL A 415 -8.72 0.32 -22.92
C VAL A 415 -8.87 0.51 -24.43
N ILE A 416 -10.04 0.21 -24.99
CA ILE A 416 -10.30 0.24 -26.43
C ILE A 416 -10.65 1.65 -26.91
N VAL A 417 -11.45 2.40 -26.15
CA VAL A 417 -11.97 3.73 -26.54
C VAL A 417 -10.86 4.72 -26.84
N ARG A 418 -11.07 5.57 -27.84
CA ARG A 418 -10.13 6.62 -28.29
C ARG A 418 -10.26 7.89 -27.48
N TRP A 419 -9.23 8.75 -27.56
CA TRP A 419 -9.29 10.10 -27.03
C TRP A 419 -10.24 10.97 -27.87
N LYS A 420 -10.92 11.92 -27.23
CA LYS A 420 -11.88 12.90 -27.76
C LYS A 420 -13.21 12.29 -28.18
N ASP A 421 -13.21 11.36 -29.13
CA ASP A 421 -14.41 10.77 -29.71
C ASP A 421 -14.14 9.39 -30.28
N THR A 422 -15.13 8.51 -30.16
CA THR A 422 -15.08 7.14 -30.67
C THR A 422 -16.37 6.85 -31.42
N PRO A 423 -16.30 6.54 -32.74
CA PRO A 423 -17.49 6.15 -33.48
C PRO A 423 -18.12 4.87 -32.89
N VAL A 424 -19.40 4.93 -32.52
CA VAL A 424 -20.11 3.82 -31.83
C VAL A 424 -20.07 2.54 -32.65
N LYS A 425 -20.24 2.63 -33.96
CA LYS A 425 -20.16 1.43 -34.86
C LYS A 425 -18.80 0.75 -34.80
N TRP A 426 -17.71 1.53 -34.77
CA TRP A 426 -16.36 0.99 -34.63
C TRP A 426 -16.16 0.37 -33.23
N LEU A 427 -16.61 1.06 -32.17
CA LEU A 427 -16.53 0.53 -30.82
C LEU A 427 -17.27 -0.79 -30.68
N ALA A 428 -18.49 -0.87 -31.21
CA ALA A 428 -19.28 -2.11 -31.23
C ALA A 428 -18.55 -3.24 -31.96
N SER A 429 -17.94 -2.96 -33.14
CA SER A 429 -17.16 -3.98 -33.87
C SER A 429 -15.93 -4.49 -33.14
N MET A 430 -15.34 -3.64 -32.26
CA MET A 430 -14.21 -4.03 -31.40
C MET A 430 -14.67 -4.86 -30.21
N LEU A 431 -15.79 -4.47 -29.57
CA LEU A 431 -16.27 -5.09 -28.33
C LEU A 431 -17.10 -6.38 -28.55
N THR A 432 -17.83 -6.52 -29.67
CA THR A 432 -18.68 -7.70 -29.92
C THR A 432 -17.89 -9.01 -29.83
N PRO A 433 -16.73 -9.20 -30.50
CA PRO A 433 -15.99 -10.45 -30.39
C PRO A 433 -15.43 -10.67 -28.96
N VAL A 434 -15.08 -9.59 -28.24
CA VAL A 434 -14.63 -9.64 -26.86
C VAL A 434 -15.78 -10.14 -25.97
N LEU A 435 -16.99 -9.60 -26.13
CA LEU A 435 -18.16 -10.00 -25.36
C LEU A 435 -18.52 -11.46 -25.60
N LEU A 436 -18.60 -11.89 -26.89
CA LEU A 436 -18.92 -13.26 -27.24
C LEU A 436 -17.89 -14.26 -26.69
N GLY A 437 -16.58 -13.91 -26.79
CA GLY A 437 -15.51 -14.72 -26.21
C GLY A 437 -15.58 -14.78 -24.68
N SER A 438 -15.90 -13.66 -24.02
CA SER A 438 -16.04 -13.61 -22.57
C SER A 438 -17.23 -14.46 -22.08
N VAL A 439 -18.36 -14.39 -22.76
CA VAL A 439 -19.54 -15.23 -22.47
C VAL A 439 -19.20 -16.70 -22.66
N ALA A 440 -18.55 -17.06 -23.79
CA ALA A 440 -18.14 -18.43 -24.03
C ALA A 440 -17.21 -18.98 -22.95
N LEU A 441 -16.19 -18.21 -22.54
CA LEU A 441 -15.28 -18.60 -21.47
C LEU A 441 -15.99 -18.72 -20.11
N ALA A 442 -16.91 -17.82 -19.79
CA ALA A 442 -17.70 -17.90 -18.57
C ALA A 442 -18.60 -19.13 -18.53
N VAL A 443 -19.24 -19.48 -19.65
CA VAL A 443 -20.06 -20.71 -19.78
C VAL A 443 -19.19 -21.96 -19.62
N VAL A 444 -18.04 -22.02 -20.30
CA VAL A 444 -17.09 -23.14 -20.17
C VAL A 444 -16.63 -23.29 -18.72
N ALA A 445 -16.29 -22.19 -18.07
CA ALA A 445 -15.88 -22.21 -16.66
C ALA A 445 -17.02 -22.70 -15.75
N GLY A 446 -18.27 -22.23 -15.96
CA GLY A 446 -19.44 -22.69 -15.20
C GLY A 446 -19.72 -24.19 -15.36
N VAL A 447 -19.59 -24.71 -16.59
CA VAL A 447 -19.75 -26.15 -16.86
C VAL A 447 -18.62 -26.98 -16.25
N ALA A 448 -17.37 -26.50 -16.38
CA ALA A 448 -16.20 -27.21 -15.86
C ALA A 448 -16.16 -27.27 -14.32
N TYR A 449 -16.72 -26.27 -13.65
CA TYR A 449 -16.79 -26.21 -12.18
C TYR A 449 -17.94 -27.04 -11.58
N GLY A 450 -18.91 -27.45 -12.39
CA GLY A 450 -20.01 -28.35 -11.99
C GLY A 450 -21.09 -27.72 -11.13
N ASP A 451 -20.80 -26.65 -10.41
CA ASP A 451 -21.74 -25.88 -9.59
C ASP A 451 -22.06 -24.53 -10.25
N PHE A 452 -23.35 -24.30 -10.52
CA PHE A 452 -23.85 -23.06 -11.14
C PHE A 452 -23.86 -21.92 -10.09
N ASN A 453 -22.67 -21.44 -9.70
CA ASN A 453 -22.55 -20.28 -8.81
C ASN A 453 -22.46 -18.99 -9.64
N TRP A 454 -23.48 -18.14 -9.55
CA TRP A 454 -23.58 -16.89 -10.28
C TRP A 454 -22.42 -15.93 -10.04
N ALA A 455 -21.89 -15.87 -8.81
CA ALA A 455 -20.76 -15.00 -8.48
C ALA A 455 -19.49 -15.45 -9.22
N VAL A 456 -19.26 -16.76 -9.30
CA VAL A 456 -18.15 -17.38 -10.05
C VAL A 456 -18.30 -17.07 -11.54
N ILE A 457 -19.46 -17.36 -12.14
CA ILE A 457 -19.71 -17.13 -13.56
C ILE A 457 -19.55 -15.64 -13.93
N ALA A 458 -20.15 -14.75 -13.15
CA ALA A 458 -20.04 -13.30 -13.37
C ALA A 458 -18.59 -12.81 -13.28
N THR A 459 -17.80 -13.35 -12.34
CA THR A 459 -16.39 -12.98 -12.21
C THR A 459 -15.55 -13.52 -13.36
N PHE A 460 -15.79 -14.75 -13.82
CA PHE A 460 -15.14 -15.27 -15.04
C PHE A 460 -15.50 -14.43 -16.26
N LEU A 461 -16.77 -14.01 -16.39
CA LEU A 461 -17.19 -13.11 -17.47
C LEU A 461 -16.42 -11.80 -17.44
N LEU A 462 -16.35 -11.14 -16.26
CA LEU A 462 -15.67 -9.86 -16.12
C LEU A 462 -14.14 -9.98 -16.27
N ALA A 463 -13.53 -11.03 -15.75
CA ALA A 463 -12.11 -11.28 -15.91
C ALA A 463 -11.76 -11.53 -17.38
N ALA A 464 -12.51 -12.40 -18.06
CA ALA A 464 -12.35 -12.64 -19.50
C ALA A 464 -12.60 -11.36 -20.31
N TRP A 465 -13.59 -10.54 -19.95
CA TRP A 465 -13.88 -9.26 -20.55
C TRP A 465 -12.68 -8.30 -20.50
N VAL A 466 -12.03 -8.17 -19.36
CA VAL A 466 -10.83 -7.34 -19.19
C VAL A 466 -9.66 -7.91 -20.00
N LEU A 467 -9.41 -9.21 -19.92
CA LEU A 467 -8.30 -9.87 -20.59
C LEU A 467 -8.42 -9.82 -22.11
N LEU A 468 -9.59 -10.21 -22.65
CA LEU A 468 -9.82 -10.23 -24.09
C LEU A 468 -9.85 -8.82 -24.68
N ALA A 469 -10.34 -7.82 -23.94
CA ALA A 469 -10.23 -6.41 -24.35
C ALA A 469 -8.76 -5.96 -24.46
N GLY A 470 -7.92 -6.34 -23.50
CA GLY A 470 -6.47 -6.09 -23.55
C GLY A 470 -5.80 -6.76 -24.75
N VAL A 471 -6.11 -8.03 -25.01
CA VAL A 471 -5.61 -8.76 -26.18
C VAL A 471 -6.09 -8.13 -27.49
N ARG A 472 -7.36 -7.72 -27.55
CA ARG A 472 -7.94 -7.07 -28.72
C ARG A 472 -7.27 -5.72 -29.02
N ASP A 473 -7.02 -4.90 -27.99
CA ASP A 473 -6.31 -3.63 -28.12
C ASP A 473 -4.85 -3.84 -28.57
N LEU A 474 -4.19 -4.85 -28.00
CA LEU A 474 -2.84 -5.25 -28.40
C LEU A 474 -2.77 -5.63 -29.89
N PHE A 475 -3.71 -6.47 -30.34
CA PHE A 475 -3.80 -6.90 -31.73
C PHE A 475 -4.07 -5.70 -32.67
N ASP A 476 -5.00 -4.79 -32.31
CA ASP A 476 -5.29 -3.59 -33.11
C ASP A 476 -4.05 -2.68 -33.25
N LYS A 477 -3.27 -2.51 -32.20
CA LYS A 477 -2.04 -1.68 -32.21
C LYS A 477 -0.88 -2.29 -32.98
N THR A 478 -0.82 -3.62 -33.08
CA THR A 478 0.31 -4.32 -33.73
C THR A 478 -0.01 -4.78 -35.15
N ARG A 479 -1.28 -4.80 -35.57
CA ARG A 479 -1.74 -5.37 -36.84
C ARG A 479 -1.02 -4.87 -38.09
N HIS A 480 -0.61 -3.58 -38.12
CA HIS A 480 0.04 -2.99 -39.29
C HIS A 480 1.53 -3.37 -39.43
N LYS A 481 2.16 -3.80 -38.33
CA LYS A 481 3.58 -4.20 -38.29
C LYS A 481 3.76 -5.71 -38.11
N GLY A 482 2.64 -6.45 -37.91
CA GLY A 482 2.64 -7.82 -37.44
C GLY A 482 3.03 -7.91 -35.94
N LEU A 483 2.67 -9.02 -35.30
CA LEU A 483 2.89 -9.20 -33.86
C LEU A 483 4.38 -9.10 -33.51
N ILE A 484 5.26 -9.82 -34.20
CA ILE A 484 6.70 -9.90 -33.88
C ILE A 484 7.36 -8.53 -33.95
N ASN A 485 7.10 -7.74 -35.00
CA ASN A 485 7.69 -6.42 -35.19
C ASN A 485 6.92 -5.29 -34.47
N GLY A 486 5.67 -5.52 -34.13
CA GLY A 486 4.79 -4.56 -33.44
C GLY A 486 5.00 -4.52 -31.94
N LEU A 487 5.17 -5.66 -31.27
CA LEU A 487 5.32 -5.76 -29.82
C LEU A 487 6.47 -4.88 -29.25
N PRO A 488 7.69 -4.88 -29.83
CA PRO A 488 8.80 -4.06 -29.33
C PRO A 488 8.57 -2.55 -29.48
N THR A 489 7.62 -2.13 -30.31
CA THR A 489 7.30 -0.70 -30.52
C THR A 489 6.39 -0.12 -29.45
N LEU A 490 5.78 -0.97 -28.63
CA LEU A 490 4.90 -0.55 -27.56
C LEU A 490 5.71 -0.02 -26.34
N THR A 491 5.19 1.03 -25.72
CA THR A 491 5.87 1.70 -24.61
C THR A 491 5.82 0.87 -23.33
N ARG A 492 6.78 1.09 -22.42
CA ARG A 492 6.76 0.47 -21.09
C ARG A 492 5.48 0.81 -20.31
N SER A 493 4.98 2.03 -20.45
CA SER A 493 3.72 2.43 -19.82
C SER A 493 2.49 1.68 -20.37
N TYR A 494 2.52 1.28 -21.63
CA TYR A 494 1.48 0.44 -22.22
C TYR A 494 1.51 -0.97 -21.61
N TRP A 495 2.68 -1.60 -21.59
CA TRP A 495 2.85 -2.91 -21.00
C TRP A 495 2.53 -2.92 -19.50
N GLY A 496 2.98 -1.89 -18.78
CA GLY A 496 2.65 -1.73 -17.36
C GLY A 496 1.15 -1.65 -17.10
N MET A 497 0.41 -0.91 -17.93
CA MET A 497 -1.06 -0.85 -17.87
C MET A 497 -1.68 -2.25 -18.13
N GLN A 498 -1.24 -2.97 -19.16
CA GLN A 498 -1.80 -4.29 -19.49
C GLN A 498 -1.55 -5.30 -18.36
N ILE A 499 -0.34 -5.30 -17.78
CA ILE A 499 0.03 -6.17 -16.66
C ILE A 499 -0.78 -5.81 -15.41
N ALA A 500 -0.98 -4.53 -15.11
CA ALA A 500 -1.77 -4.11 -13.97
C ALA A 500 -3.25 -4.53 -14.11
N HIS A 501 -3.84 -4.37 -15.30
CA HIS A 501 -5.22 -4.79 -15.55
C HIS A 501 -5.36 -6.32 -15.51
N LEU A 502 -4.38 -7.08 -16.04
CA LEU A 502 -4.29 -8.54 -15.87
C LEU A 502 -4.28 -8.90 -14.39
N GLY A 503 -3.46 -8.18 -13.57
CA GLY A 503 -3.39 -8.40 -12.13
C GLY A 503 -4.73 -8.25 -11.43
N ILE A 504 -5.52 -7.23 -11.77
CA ILE A 504 -6.88 -7.04 -11.22
C ILE A 504 -7.80 -8.22 -11.59
N ALA A 505 -7.76 -8.68 -12.85
CA ALA A 505 -8.59 -9.82 -13.29
C ALA A 505 -8.21 -11.11 -12.55
N VAL A 506 -6.91 -11.38 -12.38
CA VAL A 506 -6.40 -12.55 -11.65
C VAL A 506 -6.76 -12.46 -10.16
N CYS A 507 -6.61 -11.29 -9.54
CA CYS A 507 -6.98 -11.06 -8.15
C CYS A 507 -8.49 -11.31 -7.94
N ALA A 508 -9.35 -10.78 -8.81
CA ALA A 508 -10.79 -10.96 -8.71
C ALA A 508 -11.19 -12.45 -8.80
N LEU A 509 -10.57 -13.22 -9.72
CA LEU A 509 -10.76 -14.67 -9.80
C LEU A 509 -10.33 -15.36 -8.50
N GLY A 510 -9.16 -15.02 -7.96
CA GLY A 510 -8.67 -15.57 -6.69
C GLY A 510 -9.63 -15.28 -5.53
N VAL A 511 -10.12 -14.04 -5.41
CA VAL A 511 -11.09 -13.64 -4.37
C VAL A 511 -12.36 -14.48 -4.46
N VAL A 512 -12.98 -14.54 -5.64
CA VAL A 512 -14.29 -15.20 -5.76
C VAL A 512 -14.16 -16.72 -5.66
N LEU A 513 -13.17 -17.32 -6.32
CA LEU A 513 -12.97 -18.77 -6.24
C LEU A 513 -12.62 -19.22 -4.82
N SER A 514 -11.76 -18.49 -4.12
CA SER A 514 -11.46 -18.78 -2.72
C SER A 514 -12.68 -18.59 -1.82
N SER A 515 -13.40 -17.46 -1.94
CA SER A 515 -14.52 -17.14 -1.06
C SER A 515 -15.74 -18.05 -1.25
N GLN A 516 -15.98 -18.54 -2.47
CA GLN A 516 -17.16 -19.36 -2.78
C GLN A 516 -16.94 -20.87 -2.62
N ASN A 517 -15.68 -21.33 -2.72
CA ASN A 517 -15.38 -22.77 -2.78
C ASN A 517 -14.43 -23.23 -1.67
N SER A 518 -14.14 -22.41 -0.66
CA SER A 518 -13.39 -22.86 0.51
C SER A 518 -14.20 -23.82 1.35
N ALA A 519 -13.54 -24.88 1.80
CA ALA A 519 -14.09 -25.81 2.78
C ALA A 519 -13.31 -25.63 4.11
N GLU A 520 -14.04 -25.68 5.22
CA GLU A 520 -13.48 -25.49 6.56
C GLU A 520 -14.13 -26.47 7.53
N ARG A 521 -13.34 -27.02 8.44
CA ARG A 521 -13.82 -27.81 9.60
C ARG A 521 -12.94 -27.58 10.82
N ASP A 522 -13.62 -27.38 11.95
CA ASP A 522 -13.03 -27.40 13.29
C ASP A 522 -13.47 -28.69 13.99
N LEU A 523 -12.53 -29.46 14.50
CA LEU A 523 -12.84 -30.72 15.16
C LEU A 523 -11.74 -31.15 16.15
N ARG A 524 -12.11 -32.11 17.03
CA ARG A 524 -11.15 -32.82 17.86
C ARG A 524 -10.54 -33.96 17.07
N LEU A 525 -9.20 -34.09 17.10
CA LEU A 525 -8.47 -35.26 16.57
C LEU A 525 -7.52 -35.81 17.60
N ALA A 526 -7.62 -37.12 17.87
CA ALA A 526 -6.63 -37.86 18.62
C ALA A 526 -5.55 -38.44 17.69
N PRO A 527 -4.35 -38.78 18.21
CA PRO A 527 -3.31 -39.41 17.39
C PRO A 527 -3.82 -40.68 16.70
N GLY A 528 -3.62 -40.78 15.39
CA GLY A 528 -4.12 -41.85 14.53
C GLY A 528 -5.53 -41.61 13.96
N GLU A 529 -6.29 -40.66 14.46
CA GLU A 529 -7.59 -40.29 13.88
C GLU A 529 -7.42 -39.51 12.58
N SER A 530 -8.41 -39.61 11.69
CA SER A 530 -8.43 -38.92 10.41
C SER A 530 -9.77 -38.24 10.16
N MET A 531 -9.75 -37.23 9.26
CA MET A 531 -10.94 -36.55 8.74
C MET A 531 -10.86 -36.35 7.25
N ASP A 532 -12.02 -36.39 6.59
CA ASP A 532 -12.14 -36.11 5.17
C ASP A 532 -12.73 -34.71 4.94
N LEU A 533 -12.07 -33.93 4.07
CA LEU A 533 -12.52 -32.60 3.66
C LEU A 533 -12.17 -32.32 2.20
N ALA A 534 -13.17 -32.02 1.38
CA ALA A 534 -13.01 -31.66 -0.02
C ALA A 534 -12.16 -32.66 -0.84
N GLY A 535 -12.31 -33.97 -0.58
CA GLY A 535 -11.59 -35.03 -1.29
C GLY A 535 -10.16 -35.29 -0.79
N TYR A 536 -9.77 -34.71 0.37
CA TYR A 536 -8.51 -34.95 1.06
C TYR A 536 -8.78 -35.59 2.41
N GLN A 537 -7.97 -36.57 2.77
CA GLN A 537 -7.95 -37.17 4.12
C GLN A 537 -6.78 -36.60 4.90
N PHE A 538 -7.07 -36.02 6.06
CA PHE A 538 -6.09 -35.48 7.00
C PHE A 538 -5.95 -36.42 8.17
N VAL A 539 -4.77 -37.00 8.36
CA VAL A 539 -4.46 -37.98 9.45
C VAL A 539 -3.56 -37.30 10.47
N PHE A 540 -4.04 -37.14 11.70
CA PHE A 540 -3.24 -36.58 12.79
C PHE A 540 -2.38 -37.65 13.44
N GLU A 541 -1.06 -37.50 13.39
CA GLU A 541 -0.11 -38.46 13.99
C GLU A 541 0.25 -38.11 15.44
N GLY A 542 -0.17 -36.93 15.90
CA GLY A 542 0.15 -36.43 17.24
C GLY A 542 1.00 -35.17 17.19
N ALA A 543 1.30 -34.62 18.36
CA ALA A 543 2.16 -33.45 18.53
C ALA A 543 3.41 -33.84 19.37
N LYS A 544 4.56 -33.22 19.05
CA LYS A 544 5.82 -33.37 19.76
C LYS A 544 6.27 -32.04 20.30
N HIS A 545 6.79 -32.06 21.54
CA HIS A 545 7.37 -30.86 22.14
C HIS A 545 8.71 -30.50 21.49
N PHE A 546 8.93 -29.21 21.26
CA PHE A 546 10.13 -28.65 20.66
C PHE A 546 10.52 -27.36 21.39
N GLU A 547 11.83 -27.13 21.60
CA GLU A 547 12.36 -25.88 22.16
C GLU A 547 12.94 -25.02 21.06
N GLY A 548 12.41 -23.79 20.92
CA GLY A 548 12.89 -22.74 20.04
C GLY A 548 13.82 -21.75 20.75
N PRO A 549 14.30 -20.70 20.07
CA PRO A 549 15.26 -19.75 20.64
C PRO A 549 14.70 -18.93 21.81
N ASN A 550 13.42 -18.54 21.76
CA ASN A 550 12.73 -17.75 22.80
C ASN A 550 11.28 -18.23 23.02
N PHE A 551 10.96 -19.44 22.55
CA PHE A 551 9.65 -20.07 22.73
C PHE A 551 9.80 -21.58 22.92
N THR A 552 8.79 -22.22 23.50
CA THR A 552 8.55 -23.65 23.40
C THR A 552 7.37 -23.90 22.48
N SER A 553 7.34 -25.02 21.77
CA SER A 553 6.21 -25.32 20.87
C SER A 553 5.79 -26.80 20.96
N ASP A 554 4.50 -27.03 20.74
CA ASP A 554 3.97 -28.32 20.40
C ASP A 554 3.75 -28.37 18.89
N LYS A 555 4.56 -29.21 18.22
CA LYS A 555 4.60 -29.34 16.76
C LYS A 555 3.81 -30.57 16.34
N GLY A 556 2.67 -30.34 15.68
CA GLY A 556 1.83 -31.39 15.13
C GLY A 556 2.41 -32.00 13.85
N THR A 557 2.05 -33.26 13.60
CA THR A 557 2.29 -33.91 12.29
C THR A 557 0.95 -34.36 11.74
N ILE A 558 0.61 -33.87 10.55
CA ILE A 558 -0.63 -34.19 9.84
C ILE A 558 -0.28 -34.65 8.44
N ARG A 559 -0.51 -35.93 8.15
CA ARG A 559 -0.40 -36.46 6.79
C ARG A 559 -1.66 -36.17 5.99
N VAL A 560 -1.47 -35.71 4.78
CA VAL A 560 -2.56 -35.48 3.84
C VAL A 560 -2.52 -36.52 2.72
N ILE A 561 -3.62 -37.24 2.59
CA ILE A 561 -3.78 -38.34 1.62
C ILE A 561 -4.88 -37.97 0.62
N ARG A 562 -4.66 -38.29 -0.64
CA ARG A 562 -5.67 -38.17 -1.69
C ARG A 562 -5.60 -39.39 -2.59
N ASP A 563 -6.75 -39.99 -2.86
CA ASP A 563 -6.88 -41.19 -3.72
C ASP A 563 -5.96 -42.33 -3.28
N GLY A 564 -5.69 -42.42 -1.95
CA GLY A 564 -4.83 -43.45 -1.33
C GLY A 564 -3.33 -43.14 -1.36
N GLU A 565 -2.91 -42.02 -1.95
CA GLU A 565 -1.52 -41.57 -1.99
C GLU A 565 -1.29 -40.41 -1.02
N GLU A 566 -0.14 -40.44 -0.30
CA GLU A 566 0.30 -39.31 0.51
C GLU A 566 0.81 -38.18 -0.38
N ILE A 567 0.17 -37.02 -0.29
CA ILE A 567 0.52 -35.85 -1.12
C ILE A 567 1.31 -34.81 -0.37
N SER A 568 1.20 -34.74 0.96
CA SER A 568 1.90 -33.75 1.77
C SER A 568 1.89 -34.14 3.25
N VAL A 569 2.87 -33.62 4.01
CA VAL A 569 2.91 -33.69 5.48
C VAL A 569 2.98 -32.26 6.01
N LEU A 570 2.01 -31.88 6.83
CA LEU A 570 1.89 -30.55 7.42
C LEU A 570 2.37 -30.55 8.86
N HIS A 571 2.99 -29.44 9.27
CA HIS A 571 3.52 -29.27 10.61
C HIS A 571 3.02 -27.98 11.25
N PRO A 572 1.74 -27.92 11.66
CA PRO A 572 1.25 -26.80 12.46
C PRO A 572 1.89 -26.82 13.85
N GLU A 573 2.14 -25.62 14.40
CA GLU A 573 2.75 -25.47 15.72
C GLU A 573 1.87 -24.62 16.65
N LYS A 574 1.87 -24.95 17.93
CA LYS A 574 1.37 -24.11 19.02
C LYS A 574 2.57 -23.65 19.81
N ARG A 575 2.96 -22.38 19.69
CA ARG A 575 4.13 -21.79 20.35
C ARG A 575 3.73 -21.08 21.63
N LEU A 576 4.52 -21.25 22.68
CA LEU A 576 4.48 -20.46 23.91
C LEU A 576 5.76 -19.63 24.00
N TYR A 577 5.64 -18.32 23.80
CA TYR A 577 6.76 -17.40 23.95
C TYR A 577 7.04 -17.15 25.42
N THR A 578 8.24 -17.55 25.88
CA THR A 578 8.57 -17.71 27.31
C THR A 578 8.62 -16.41 28.08
N VAL A 579 9.04 -15.31 27.46
CA VAL A 579 9.19 -13.99 28.11
C VAL A 579 7.82 -13.33 28.33
N GLN A 580 6.96 -13.32 27.31
CA GLN A 580 5.63 -12.70 27.38
C GLN A 580 4.54 -13.64 27.89
N ASN A 581 4.86 -14.93 28.05
CA ASN A 581 3.88 -15.98 28.37
C ASN A 581 2.67 -15.96 27.43
N SER A 582 2.93 -15.74 26.13
CA SER A 582 1.93 -15.55 25.08
C SER A 582 1.91 -16.74 24.15
N VAL A 583 0.72 -17.24 23.86
CA VAL A 583 0.52 -18.39 22.97
C VAL A 583 0.23 -17.90 21.56
N MET A 584 0.93 -18.47 20.57
CA MET A 584 0.73 -18.26 19.15
C MET A 584 0.47 -19.57 18.41
N THR A 585 -0.33 -19.51 17.37
CA THR A 585 -0.62 -20.64 16.48
C THR A 585 0.03 -20.38 15.13
N GLU A 586 0.95 -21.27 14.74
CA GLU A 586 1.59 -21.28 13.43
C GLU A 586 0.92 -22.33 12.54
N ALA A 587 0.39 -21.91 11.41
CA ALA A 587 -0.33 -22.81 10.52
C ALA A 587 0.64 -23.68 9.70
N GLY A 588 0.32 -24.96 9.56
CA GLY A 588 0.92 -25.85 8.57
C GLY A 588 0.22 -25.66 7.22
N ILE A 589 0.93 -25.23 6.18
CA ILE A 589 0.34 -24.90 4.88
C ILE A 589 1.06 -25.67 3.77
N ASP A 590 0.31 -26.47 3.00
CA ASP A 590 0.77 -26.98 1.71
C ASP A 590 0.26 -26.05 0.59
N ALA A 591 1.19 -25.29 0.07
CA ALA A 591 0.97 -24.20 -0.86
C ALA A 591 0.94 -24.69 -2.31
N GLY A 592 -0.21 -24.58 -2.99
CA GLY A 592 -0.37 -25.01 -4.37
C GLY A 592 -0.82 -23.90 -5.31
N PHE A 593 -0.64 -24.11 -6.62
CA PHE A 593 -1.10 -23.15 -7.63
C PHE A 593 -2.64 -23.06 -7.71
N THR A 594 -3.32 -24.17 -7.49
CA THR A 594 -4.79 -24.26 -7.59
C THR A 594 -5.49 -24.31 -6.24
N ARG A 595 -4.76 -24.62 -5.15
CA ARG A 595 -5.32 -24.71 -3.80
C ARG A 595 -4.23 -24.62 -2.74
N ASP A 596 -4.59 -24.16 -1.53
CA ASP A 596 -3.81 -24.37 -0.33
C ASP A 596 -4.55 -25.35 0.58
N LEU A 597 -3.78 -26.25 1.22
CA LEU A 597 -4.22 -27.05 2.36
C LEU A 597 -3.64 -26.40 3.61
N TYR A 598 -4.50 -26.03 4.53
CA TYR A 598 -4.14 -25.22 5.69
C TYR A 598 -4.63 -25.93 6.94
N VAL A 599 -3.73 -26.10 7.92
CA VAL A 599 -4.07 -26.70 9.21
C VAL A 599 -3.49 -25.86 10.34
N ALA A 600 -4.31 -25.60 11.35
CA ALA A 600 -3.90 -24.93 12.58
C ALA A 600 -4.25 -25.76 13.81
N LEU A 601 -3.33 -25.80 14.80
CA LEU A 601 -3.60 -26.40 16.10
C LEU A 601 -4.26 -25.39 17.02
N GLY A 602 -5.38 -25.78 17.62
CA GLY A 602 -6.05 -25.05 18.69
C GLY A 602 -5.51 -25.41 20.07
N GLU A 603 -6.40 -25.73 21.02
CA GLU A 603 -6.01 -26.12 22.38
C GLU A 603 -5.75 -27.63 22.48
N PRO A 604 -4.79 -28.06 23.33
CA PRO A 604 -4.62 -29.47 23.67
C PRO A 604 -5.84 -29.97 24.46
N LEU A 605 -6.26 -31.18 24.18
CA LEU A 605 -7.40 -31.87 24.81
C LEU A 605 -6.95 -33.15 25.50
N ASP A 606 -7.91 -33.83 26.19
CA ASP A 606 -7.63 -35.06 26.90
C ASP A 606 -7.10 -36.18 25.97
N ASN A 607 -6.28 -37.07 26.52
CA ASN A 607 -5.71 -38.25 25.85
C ASN A 607 -4.84 -37.94 24.62
N GLY A 608 -4.12 -36.81 24.61
CA GLY A 608 -3.25 -36.39 23.51
C GLY A 608 -3.98 -35.91 22.26
N ALA A 609 -5.30 -35.73 22.34
CA ALA A 609 -6.07 -35.11 21.27
C ALA A 609 -5.88 -33.59 21.23
N TRP A 610 -6.14 -33.02 20.09
CA TRP A 610 -6.07 -31.55 19.84
C TRP A 610 -7.33 -31.06 19.18
N ALA A 611 -7.69 -29.82 19.46
CA ALA A 611 -8.59 -29.06 18.59
C ALA A 611 -7.82 -28.72 17.30
N VAL A 612 -8.33 -29.11 16.16
CA VAL A 612 -7.67 -28.93 14.86
C VAL A 612 -8.61 -28.21 13.91
N ARG A 613 -8.12 -27.13 13.32
CA ARG A 613 -8.81 -26.40 12.26
C ARG A 613 -8.18 -26.74 10.93
N VAL A 614 -9.01 -27.16 9.97
CA VAL A 614 -8.56 -27.54 8.63
C VAL A 614 -9.30 -26.73 7.60
N HIS A 615 -8.57 -26.14 6.64
CA HIS A 615 -9.14 -25.49 5.46
C HIS A 615 -8.57 -26.07 4.17
N VAL A 616 -9.44 -26.15 3.17
CA VAL A 616 -9.05 -26.29 1.77
C VAL A 616 -9.43 -25.01 1.06
N LYS A 617 -8.45 -24.24 0.58
CA LYS A 617 -8.62 -22.88 0.01
C LYS A 617 -8.28 -22.89 -1.48
N PRO A 618 -9.26 -23.03 -2.40
CA PRO A 618 -9.00 -22.99 -3.83
C PRO A 618 -8.54 -21.61 -4.28
N PHE A 619 -7.52 -21.56 -5.12
CA PHE A 619 -7.01 -20.38 -5.80
C PHE A 619 -6.68 -19.17 -4.92
N VAL A 620 -6.53 -19.35 -3.61
CA VAL A 620 -6.25 -18.23 -2.68
C VAL A 620 -4.97 -17.47 -3.08
N ARG A 621 -3.95 -18.16 -3.59
CA ARG A 621 -2.68 -17.54 -4.03
C ARG A 621 -2.82 -16.60 -5.22
N TRP A 622 -3.89 -16.74 -6.01
CA TRP A 622 -4.17 -15.85 -7.12
C TRP A 622 -4.51 -14.42 -6.66
N ILE A 623 -5.00 -14.26 -5.43
CA ILE A 623 -5.24 -12.95 -4.81
C ILE A 623 -3.93 -12.16 -4.77
N TRP A 624 -2.90 -12.75 -4.15
CA TRP A 624 -1.61 -12.08 -3.97
C TRP A 624 -0.82 -12.00 -5.26
N PHE A 625 -0.88 -13.03 -6.10
CA PHE A 625 -0.26 -13.01 -7.42
C PHE A 625 -0.84 -11.89 -8.28
N GLY A 626 -2.16 -11.70 -8.28
CA GLY A 626 -2.82 -10.59 -8.95
C GLY A 626 -2.44 -9.23 -8.40
N GLY A 627 -2.36 -9.08 -7.07
CA GLY A 627 -1.90 -7.86 -6.41
C GLY A 627 -0.45 -7.51 -6.76
N LEU A 628 0.45 -8.50 -6.75
CA LEU A 628 1.85 -8.31 -7.15
C LEU A 628 1.97 -7.94 -8.64
N LEU A 629 1.24 -8.58 -9.54
CA LEU A 629 1.18 -8.20 -10.96
C LEU A 629 0.74 -6.75 -11.14
N THR A 630 -0.28 -6.33 -10.38
CA THR A 630 -0.78 -4.95 -10.41
C THR A 630 0.31 -3.95 -10.00
N GLY A 631 1.01 -4.21 -8.91
CA GLY A 631 2.13 -3.39 -8.44
C GLY A 631 3.30 -3.36 -9.42
N LEU A 632 3.73 -4.54 -9.93
CA LEU A 632 4.81 -4.66 -10.91
C LEU A 632 4.47 -3.95 -12.23
N GLY A 633 3.21 -4.04 -12.67
CA GLY A 633 2.71 -3.29 -13.82
C GLY A 633 2.86 -1.77 -13.63
N GLY A 634 2.56 -1.27 -12.43
CA GLY A 634 2.79 0.11 -12.05
C GLY A 634 4.27 0.50 -12.11
N LEU A 635 5.16 -0.29 -11.50
CA LEU A 635 6.62 -0.05 -11.53
C LEU A 635 7.15 -0.03 -12.97
N LEU A 636 6.72 -0.96 -13.81
CA LEU A 636 7.10 -0.97 -15.22
C LEU A 636 6.62 0.30 -15.96
N ALA A 637 5.39 0.77 -15.67
CA ALA A 637 4.86 2.00 -16.24
C ALA A 637 5.65 3.24 -15.80
N ALA A 638 6.12 3.31 -14.55
CA ALA A 638 6.93 4.41 -14.04
C ALA A 638 8.32 4.48 -14.71
N LEU A 639 8.85 3.37 -15.20
CA LEU A 639 10.12 3.28 -15.90
C LEU A 639 10.06 3.72 -17.38
N ASP A 640 8.95 4.29 -17.85
CA ASP A 640 8.80 4.74 -19.24
C ASP A 640 9.77 5.87 -19.57
N ARG A 641 10.46 5.74 -20.71
CA ARG A 641 11.49 6.69 -21.17
C ARG A 641 10.97 8.12 -21.33
N ARG A 642 9.68 8.32 -21.64
CA ARG A 642 9.07 9.64 -21.85
C ARG A 642 9.14 10.55 -20.61
N TYR A 643 9.23 9.98 -19.40
CA TYR A 643 9.36 10.74 -18.16
C TYR A 643 10.78 11.30 -17.94
N ARG A 644 11.77 10.77 -18.65
CA ARG A 644 13.19 11.17 -18.58
C ARG A 644 13.61 12.16 -19.66
N VAL A 645 12.80 12.34 -20.70
CA VAL A 645 13.09 13.26 -21.81
C VAL A 645 12.83 14.70 -21.37
N LYS A 646 13.87 15.56 -21.45
CA LYS A 646 13.70 17.01 -21.29
C LYS A 646 12.65 17.47 -22.28
N VAL A 647 11.64 18.20 -21.83
CA VAL A 647 10.67 18.86 -22.70
C VAL A 647 11.46 19.90 -23.52
N LYS A 648 11.77 19.60 -24.77
CA LYS A 648 12.28 20.60 -25.71
C LYS A 648 11.24 21.70 -25.77
N SER A 649 11.60 22.89 -25.32
CA SER A 649 10.66 23.97 -25.09
C SER A 649 10.13 24.52 -26.42
N LYS A 650 8.99 24.05 -26.89
CA LYS A 650 8.12 24.86 -27.76
C LYS A 650 7.71 26.20 -27.07
N VAL A 651 7.82 26.24 -25.76
CA VAL A 651 7.63 27.46 -24.94
C VAL A 651 8.79 28.46 -25.11
N ARG A 652 10.00 28.02 -25.44
CA ARG A 652 11.10 28.94 -25.75
C ARG A 652 10.92 29.65 -27.09
N GLU A 653 10.43 28.92 -28.09
CA GLU A 653 10.08 29.53 -29.39
C GLU A 653 8.91 30.48 -29.29
N ALA A 654 7.88 30.18 -28.48
CA ALA A 654 6.75 31.07 -28.23
C ALA A 654 7.09 32.30 -27.39
N LEU A 655 8.21 32.33 -26.69
CA LEU A 655 8.70 33.44 -25.86
C LEU A 655 9.85 34.22 -26.52
N GLY A 656 10.22 33.94 -27.78
CA GLY A 656 11.27 34.67 -28.49
C GLY A 656 12.66 34.58 -27.85
N MET A 657 12.95 33.53 -27.06
CA MET A 657 14.23 33.35 -26.37
C MET A 657 15.25 32.64 -27.26
N PRO A 658 16.48 33.14 -27.43
CA PRO A 658 17.50 32.52 -28.27
C PRO A 658 17.87 31.13 -27.76
N ALA A 659 18.23 30.25 -28.70
CA ALA A 659 18.75 28.89 -28.39
C ALA A 659 19.99 28.99 -27.49
N PRO A 660 20.18 28.08 -26.51
CA PRO A 660 21.43 28.04 -25.74
C PRO A 660 22.57 27.73 -26.70
N GLY A 661 23.54 28.65 -26.78
CA GLY A 661 24.75 28.45 -27.52
C GLY A 661 25.42 27.13 -27.11
N VAL A 662 25.81 26.36 -28.10
CA VAL A 662 26.73 25.24 -27.96
C VAL A 662 28.13 25.86 -27.73
N ASN A 663 28.61 25.81 -26.50
CA ASN A 663 30.01 25.90 -26.12
C ASN A 663 30.35 24.70 -25.25
#